data_d221b3526c5176889a7f623d922d714b
#
_entry.id   d221b3526c5176889a7f623d922d714b
#
_cell.length_a   1.000
_cell.length_b   1.000
_cell.length_c   1.000
_cell.angle_alpha   90.00
_cell.angle_beta   90.00
_cell.angle_gamma   90.00
#
_symmetry.space_group_name_H-M   'P 1'
#
loop_
_entity.id
_entity.type
_entity.pdbx_description
1 polymer ?
#
loop_
_entity_poly.entity_id
_entity_poly.type
_entity_poly.pdbx_seq_one_letter_code
_entity_poly.pdbx_strand_id
1 'polypeptide(L)'
;MKSLGVMFGTLACAAVLSFAAADNPLTLWYNSDAGTEFTAALPIGNGYMGGIIYGGVTKDVIGLNESTVWSGGPGDNNKQGAANYLKDARDALFRGDYRSAESIVSDRMIGPGPASFQPVGDLVITTSHSGATNYRRELDLKTAMAKTTYSAGGVNYTREYFASYPDHVIVIRLSASEKGKVSFGATMTTPHRSTSMSSSGNTLIYDVTVNSIKFQNRLNVVADGGTVSVANGNISVNGANEAMLVLTIATNFKSASDVSGNPGSLASAVMEAVKGKSFDELKAAHLKDYQAIFNRVKLDLGAAHSSAGDVTATRVKNFNSTNDPSFVELYYQFGRYLLISSSRKGGQPANLQGIWNKDTSPMWGSKYTTNINLEMNYWPVETANLAECAWPLIDKIKGMVPQGEKTAKVHWGVDEGWVEHHNTDLWNRSAPIDGAWGLWPTGSGWLSTHLWEHFLFNPTDKAFLEDVYPTMKGAAVFYLNSMVEEPVSGNKYLVSAPSASPENAHGGYNVCFGPTMDNQIIRDVFNYTIEASKVLGKDEDFRARMEAAVKRLPPTRTGKYGQIMEWFEDWDNPNDKHRHVSHLYGLFPSHQITPEETPDLVKGAKTTLEQRGDDATGWSLAWKINFWARLHDGDHAYKLVRMLLTPDRTYNNLFDAHPPFQIDGNFGAVSGINEMLIQSHGGKIQVLPALPSQWKDGSVKGIRARGGFEIDSMAWKGGKLTYIAIKSDVGQKLDVVYGGNEQTYNTVPGSVYEFDGNLKLTNQPFEPVTIPGKIQAESYVAMDGVQIEPDESGEPNLGWINDGDYSSYLINVPAAGTYTLTARVASAAEEASTVTVVNGQGKAVAQFMVDPAKTKGWNDWYETSTTIELDKGEQTIKFDYSGTSDFLLNFDWFSIGKGSDAVPEASRVAVNLSVRAVPMASAPVALMVESSGDFEVRLYTLNGNMVGFRRGAGSSLVEFGLDGSLARGNYVAVVTSGDLKRTLKIRAF
;
A
#
# COMPACT_ATOMS: atom_id res chain seq x y z
N MET A 1 49.04 0.15 70.24
CA MET A 1 50.05 -0.87 70.08
C MET A 1 49.44 -1.96 69.22
N LYS A 2 49.98 -2.08 68.03
CA LYS A 2 49.95 -3.18 67.09
C LYS A 2 48.62 -3.88 66.84
N SER A 3 47.97 -3.45 65.75
CA SER A 3 46.88 -4.14 65.01
C SER A 3 47.50 -5.15 64.05
N LEU A 4 47.00 -6.38 64.11
CA LEU A 4 47.24 -7.41 63.06
C LEU A 4 46.00 -7.40 62.14
N GLY A 5 46.21 -7.07 60.88
CA GLY A 5 45.18 -7.20 59.85
C GLY A 5 45.20 -8.61 59.29
N VAL A 6 44.05 -9.25 59.29
CA VAL A 6 43.77 -10.50 58.55
C VAL A 6 43.07 -10.16 57.26
N MET A 7 43.71 -10.52 56.18
CA MET A 7 43.18 -10.40 54.82
C MET A 7 42.33 -11.63 54.53
N PHE A 8 41.02 -11.45 54.39
CA PHE A 8 40.10 -12.44 53.81
C PHE A 8 39.94 -12.16 52.29
N GLY A 9 40.51 -13.00 51.51
CA GLY A 9 40.27 -13.05 50.07
C GLY A 9 38.95 -13.75 49.78
N THR A 10 37.96 -13.00 49.37
CA THR A 10 36.71 -13.53 48.81
C THR A 10 36.89 -13.77 47.31
N LEU A 11 36.98 -15.07 46.92
CA LEU A 11 36.79 -15.48 45.54
C LEU A 11 35.34 -15.20 45.14
N ALA A 12 35.11 -14.13 44.40
CA ALA A 12 33.84 -13.90 43.73
C ALA A 12 33.78 -14.79 42.47
N CYS A 13 33.07 -15.89 42.55
CA CYS A 13 32.66 -16.67 41.41
C CYS A 13 31.63 -15.83 40.62
N ALA A 14 32.07 -15.15 39.56
CA ALA A 14 31.19 -14.48 38.63
C ALA A 14 30.46 -15.57 37.84
N ALA A 15 29.24 -15.91 38.26
CA ALA A 15 28.32 -16.62 37.44
C ALA A 15 27.96 -15.69 36.23
N VAL A 16 28.54 -15.95 35.09
CA VAL A 16 28.07 -15.36 33.82
C VAL A 16 26.71 -15.94 33.56
N LEU A 17 25.68 -15.25 34.05
CA LEU A 17 24.34 -15.42 33.56
C LEU A 17 24.39 -14.93 32.10
N SER A 18 24.46 -15.87 31.18
CA SER A 18 24.09 -15.60 29.79
C SER A 18 22.60 -15.29 29.78
N PHE A 19 22.25 -14.02 29.83
CA PHE A 19 20.94 -13.59 29.40
C PHE A 19 20.85 -14.01 27.93
N ALA A 20 20.08 -15.08 27.63
CA ALA A 20 19.54 -15.28 26.31
C ALA A 20 18.96 -13.93 25.89
N ALA A 21 19.41 -13.39 24.78
CA ALA A 21 18.81 -12.18 24.22
C ALA A 21 17.31 -12.46 24.15
N ALA A 22 16.49 -11.59 24.76
CA ALA A 22 15.05 -11.75 24.70
C ALA A 22 14.68 -11.96 23.24
N ASP A 23 14.05 -13.10 22.92
CA ASP A 23 13.64 -13.41 21.56
C ASP A 23 12.82 -12.23 21.03
N ASN A 24 13.12 -11.79 19.80
CA ASN A 24 12.40 -10.71 19.15
C ASN A 24 10.89 -11.06 19.10
N PRO A 25 9.98 -10.31 19.74
CA PRO A 25 8.56 -10.66 19.82
C PRO A 25 7.89 -10.78 18.43
N LEU A 26 8.49 -10.17 17.39
CA LEU A 26 7.99 -10.24 15.99
C LEU A 26 8.74 -11.32 15.18
N THR A 27 8.94 -12.48 15.78
CA THR A 27 9.62 -13.63 15.15
C THR A 27 8.72 -14.87 15.20
N LEU A 28 8.44 -15.45 14.04
CA LEU A 28 7.92 -16.81 13.94
C LEU A 28 9.11 -17.77 14.10
N TRP A 29 9.00 -18.76 14.99
CA TRP A 29 10.08 -19.73 15.15
C TRP A 29 9.60 -21.15 15.45
N TYR A 30 10.41 -22.15 15.08
CA TYR A 30 10.12 -23.57 15.18
C TYR A 30 11.39 -24.33 15.53
N ASN A 31 11.23 -25.46 16.26
CA ASN A 31 12.29 -26.35 16.68
C ASN A 31 12.39 -27.61 15.80
N SER A 32 11.69 -27.65 14.68
CA SER A 32 11.75 -28.69 13.64
C SER A 32 11.60 -28.06 12.26
N ASP A 33 12.03 -28.78 11.22
CA ASP A 33 11.73 -28.41 9.83
C ASP A 33 10.21 -28.56 9.53
N ALA A 34 9.80 -28.07 8.38
CA ALA A 34 8.40 -28.17 7.94
C ALA A 34 8.06 -29.52 7.27
N GLY A 35 9.02 -30.42 7.11
CA GLY A 35 8.83 -31.67 6.36
C GLY A 35 8.42 -31.37 4.91
N THR A 36 7.20 -31.76 4.57
CA THR A 36 6.55 -31.47 3.26
C THR A 36 5.34 -30.55 3.41
N GLU A 37 5.11 -30.03 4.62
CA GLU A 37 3.91 -29.25 4.93
C GLU A 37 4.10 -27.78 4.56
N PHE A 38 3.40 -27.36 3.49
CA PHE A 38 3.45 -25.99 2.96
C PHE A 38 3.00 -24.94 4.01
N THR A 39 1.96 -25.26 4.76
CA THR A 39 1.37 -24.39 5.78
C THR A 39 2.12 -24.40 7.12
N ALA A 40 3.27 -25.06 7.15
CA ALA A 40 4.26 -24.97 8.24
C ALA A 40 5.57 -24.30 7.79
N ALA A 41 5.79 -24.14 6.48
CA ALA A 41 7.01 -23.56 5.92
C ALA A 41 7.00 -22.02 5.98
N LEU A 42 8.17 -21.39 5.92
CA LEU A 42 8.35 -19.94 6.10
C LEU A 42 8.28 -19.20 4.75
N PRO A 43 7.35 -18.24 4.56
CA PRO A 43 7.27 -17.45 3.35
C PRO A 43 8.30 -16.31 3.36
N ILE A 44 9.01 -16.10 2.24
CA ILE A 44 9.74 -14.88 1.92
C ILE A 44 9.26 -14.35 0.57
N GLY A 45 9.39 -13.04 0.32
CA GLY A 45 8.95 -12.45 -0.95
C GLY A 45 9.38 -11.00 -1.10
N ASN A 46 9.33 -10.53 -2.35
CA ASN A 46 9.68 -9.16 -2.73
C ASN A 46 8.66 -8.51 -3.68
N GLY A 47 7.44 -9.04 -3.76
CA GLY A 47 6.38 -8.56 -4.66
C GLY A 47 6.49 -9.06 -6.10
N TYR A 48 7.64 -9.60 -6.52
CA TYR A 48 7.84 -10.23 -7.82
C TYR A 48 8.04 -11.74 -7.69
N MET A 49 8.88 -12.14 -6.75
CA MET A 49 9.23 -13.51 -6.46
C MET A 49 8.86 -13.87 -5.04
N GLY A 50 8.36 -15.08 -4.86
CA GLY A 50 8.11 -15.70 -3.55
C GLY A 50 8.96 -16.94 -3.36
N GLY A 51 9.37 -17.17 -2.12
CA GLY A 51 10.03 -18.39 -1.67
C GLY A 51 9.31 -18.98 -0.45
N ILE A 52 9.13 -20.28 -0.40
CA ILE A 52 8.63 -21.02 0.76
C ILE A 52 9.75 -21.92 1.27
N ILE A 53 10.24 -21.66 2.49
CA ILE A 53 11.42 -22.28 3.08
C ILE A 53 11.00 -23.40 4.04
N TYR A 54 11.32 -24.65 3.69
CA TYR A 54 10.99 -25.82 4.53
C TYR A 54 12.04 -26.08 5.64
N GLY A 55 13.28 -25.65 5.44
CA GLY A 55 14.33 -25.68 6.44
C GLY A 55 14.91 -27.07 6.74
N GLY A 56 14.81 -28.04 5.84
CA GLY A 56 15.33 -29.37 6.03
C GLY A 56 16.86 -29.43 6.17
N VAL A 57 17.36 -30.27 7.06
CA VAL A 57 18.82 -30.35 7.31
C VAL A 57 19.54 -31.03 6.16
N THR A 58 19.18 -32.27 5.83
CA THR A 58 19.79 -33.07 4.75
C THR A 58 19.31 -32.67 3.37
N LYS A 59 18.06 -32.24 3.27
CA LYS A 59 17.43 -31.75 2.05
C LYS A 59 16.54 -30.57 2.41
N ASP A 60 16.99 -29.38 2.05
CA ASP A 60 16.23 -28.16 2.18
C ASP A 60 15.55 -27.84 0.86
N VAL A 61 14.28 -27.61 0.91
CA VAL A 61 13.47 -27.24 -0.25
C VAL A 61 13.03 -25.79 -0.11
N ILE A 62 13.20 -25.03 -1.15
CA ILE A 62 12.68 -23.68 -1.28
C ILE A 62 11.73 -23.70 -2.48
N GLY A 63 10.41 -23.71 -2.19
CA GLY A 63 9.38 -23.62 -3.23
C GLY A 63 9.35 -22.22 -3.81
N LEU A 64 9.43 -22.09 -5.13
CA LEU A 64 9.63 -20.82 -5.84
C LEU A 64 8.39 -20.41 -6.61
N ASN A 65 8.08 -19.14 -6.56
CA ASN A 65 7.03 -18.49 -7.36
C ASN A 65 7.54 -17.19 -7.98
N GLU A 66 6.90 -16.80 -9.07
CA GLU A 66 7.05 -15.48 -9.70
C GLU A 66 5.66 -15.00 -10.15
N SER A 67 5.34 -13.73 -9.91
CA SER A 67 4.00 -13.16 -9.97
C SER A 67 3.30 -13.28 -11.33
N THR A 68 4.05 -13.48 -12.42
CA THR A 68 3.53 -13.60 -13.79
C THR A 68 3.59 -15.02 -14.39
N VAL A 69 3.96 -16.02 -13.60
CA VAL A 69 3.93 -17.42 -14.04
C VAL A 69 2.51 -17.98 -13.91
N TRP A 70 1.77 -17.94 -15.00
CA TRP A 70 0.37 -18.37 -15.08
C TRP A 70 0.14 -19.30 -16.28
N SER A 71 -0.89 -20.11 -16.19
CA SER A 71 -1.39 -20.89 -17.33
C SER A 71 -2.08 -19.98 -18.36
N GLY A 72 -2.47 -20.51 -19.50
CA GLY A 72 -3.18 -19.79 -20.55
C GLY A 72 -2.32 -18.85 -21.36
N GLY A 73 -2.89 -17.73 -21.78
CA GLY A 73 -2.25 -16.73 -22.65
C GLY A 73 -3.17 -15.56 -22.95
N PRO A 74 -2.68 -14.53 -23.67
CA PRO A 74 -3.48 -13.39 -24.10
C PRO A 74 -4.77 -13.81 -24.81
N GLY A 75 -5.86 -13.09 -24.54
CA GLY A 75 -7.17 -13.33 -25.14
C GLY A 75 -8.30 -13.09 -24.14
N ASP A 76 -9.52 -13.04 -24.65
CA ASP A 76 -10.71 -12.93 -23.82
C ASP A 76 -11.34 -14.30 -23.54
N ASN A 77 -12.29 -14.32 -22.60
CA ASN A 77 -13.10 -15.49 -22.25
C ASN A 77 -14.59 -15.21 -22.46
N ASN A 78 -14.95 -14.34 -23.39
CA ASN A 78 -16.33 -13.97 -23.63
C ASN A 78 -17.14 -15.11 -24.29
N LYS A 79 -18.39 -15.28 -23.83
CA LYS A 79 -19.38 -16.13 -24.49
C LYS A 79 -20.03 -15.34 -25.62
N GLN A 80 -19.64 -15.62 -26.85
CA GLN A 80 -20.18 -14.89 -28.01
C GLN A 80 -21.68 -15.05 -28.10
N GLY A 81 -22.38 -13.93 -28.36
CA GLY A 81 -23.83 -13.87 -28.45
C GLY A 81 -24.58 -13.87 -27.12
N ALA A 82 -23.92 -13.76 -25.98
CA ALA A 82 -24.56 -13.75 -24.66
C ALA A 82 -25.60 -12.62 -24.54
N ALA A 83 -25.32 -11.43 -25.06
CA ALA A 83 -26.24 -10.29 -25.02
C ALA A 83 -27.60 -10.56 -25.69
N ASN A 84 -27.66 -11.50 -26.65
CA ASN A 84 -28.92 -11.87 -27.32
C ASN A 84 -29.95 -12.50 -26.34
N TYR A 85 -29.48 -13.06 -25.24
CA TYR A 85 -30.29 -13.73 -24.23
C TYR A 85 -30.58 -12.85 -23.01
N LEU A 86 -30.01 -11.65 -22.96
CA LEU A 86 -30.15 -10.75 -21.83
C LEU A 86 -31.61 -10.34 -21.57
N LYS A 87 -32.35 -10.04 -22.65
CA LYS A 87 -33.77 -9.70 -22.54
C LYS A 87 -34.58 -10.88 -21.99
N ASP A 88 -34.36 -12.09 -22.49
CA ASP A 88 -35.09 -13.28 -22.05
C ASP A 88 -34.80 -13.62 -20.57
N ALA A 89 -33.56 -13.46 -20.13
CA ALA A 89 -33.18 -13.63 -18.72
C ALA A 89 -33.87 -12.58 -17.82
N ARG A 90 -33.91 -11.30 -18.25
CA ARG A 90 -34.59 -10.20 -17.54
C ARG A 90 -36.10 -10.44 -17.45
N ASP A 91 -36.72 -10.80 -18.58
CA ASP A 91 -38.16 -11.09 -18.64
C ASP A 91 -38.55 -12.27 -17.73
N ALA A 92 -37.69 -13.30 -17.65
CA ALA A 92 -37.90 -14.43 -16.74
C ALA A 92 -37.77 -13.99 -15.27
N LEU A 93 -36.75 -13.24 -14.91
CA LEU A 93 -36.52 -12.70 -13.55
C LEU A 93 -37.73 -11.84 -13.10
N PHE A 94 -38.16 -10.90 -13.91
CA PHE A 94 -39.28 -9.99 -13.57
C PHE A 94 -40.63 -10.68 -13.49
N ARG A 95 -40.79 -11.88 -14.06
CA ARG A 95 -41.99 -12.73 -13.88
C ARG A 95 -41.88 -13.68 -12.69
N GLY A 96 -40.73 -13.70 -11.97
CA GLY A 96 -40.47 -14.64 -10.88
C GLY A 96 -40.14 -16.06 -11.36
N ASP A 97 -39.78 -16.23 -12.64
CA ASP A 97 -39.35 -17.53 -13.20
C ASP A 97 -37.81 -17.68 -13.09
N TYR A 98 -37.34 -17.79 -11.84
CA TYR A 98 -35.90 -17.91 -11.53
C TYR A 98 -35.25 -19.14 -12.13
N ARG A 99 -36.00 -20.25 -12.28
CA ARG A 99 -35.52 -21.46 -12.93
C ARG A 99 -35.12 -21.22 -14.40
N SER A 100 -35.98 -20.60 -15.16
CA SER A 100 -35.71 -20.27 -16.57
C SER A 100 -34.61 -19.23 -16.69
N ALA A 101 -34.58 -18.21 -15.82
CA ALA A 101 -33.52 -17.23 -15.79
C ALA A 101 -32.15 -17.85 -15.53
N GLU A 102 -32.03 -18.74 -14.53
CA GLU A 102 -30.78 -19.43 -14.18
C GLU A 102 -30.30 -20.37 -15.30
N SER A 103 -31.23 -21.08 -15.95
CA SER A 103 -30.90 -21.94 -17.10
C SER A 103 -30.38 -21.10 -18.27
N ILE A 104 -31.02 -19.96 -18.60
CA ILE A 104 -30.56 -19.05 -19.66
C ILE A 104 -29.15 -18.55 -19.33
N VAL A 105 -28.92 -18.08 -18.11
CA VAL A 105 -27.60 -17.57 -17.69
C VAL A 105 -26.55 -18.68 -17.79
N SER A 106 -26.79 -19.84 -17.18
CA SER A 106 -25.84 -20.97 -17.15
C SER A 106 -25.49 -21.49 -18.54
N ASP A 107 -26.46 -21.64 -19.43
CA ASP A 107 -26.27 -22.26 -20.74
C ASP A 107 -25.75 -21.28 -21.79
N ARG A 108 -26.14 -20.00 -21.69
CA ARG A 108 -25.98 -19.01 -22.74
C ARG A 108 -25.05 -17.84 -22.42
N MET A 109 -24.79 -17.57 -21.14
CA MET A 109 -24.09 -16.36 -20.75
C MET A 109 -22.76 -16.61 -20.01
N ILE A 110 -22.49 -17.84 -19.59
CA ILE A 110 -21.23 -18.17 -18.88
C ILE A 110 -20.11 -18.45 -19.85
N GLY A 111 -19.00 -17.76 -19.67
CA GLY A 111 -17.77 -17.95 -20.44
C GLY A 111 -16.89 -19.10 -19.93
N PRO A 112 -15.84 -19.44 -20.66
CA PRO A 112 -14.84 -20.41 -20.18
C PRO A 112 -14.08 -19.84 -18.97
N GLY A 113 -13.64 -20.72 -18.08
CA GLY A 113 -12.89 -20.36 -16.88
C GLY A 113 -11.59 -19.62 -17.18
N PRO A 114 -11.07 -18.84 -16.20
CA PRO A 114 -9.81 -18.10 -16.32
C PRO A 114 -8.61 -19.03 -16.17
N ALA A 115 -7.41 -18.45 -16.37
CA ALA A 115 -6.14 -19.10 -16.13
C ALA A 115 -5.88 -19.27 -14.61
N SER A 116 -4.90 -20.13 -14.29
CA SER A 116 -4.48 -20.40 -12.92
C SER A 116 -3.05 -19.95 -12.70
N PHE A 117 -2.75 -19.44 -11.50
CA PHE A 117 -1.40 -19.15 -11.04
C PHE A 117 -0.60 -20.44 -10.94
N GLN A 118 0.68 -20.42 -11.33
CA GLN A 118 1.50 -21.63 -11.46
C GLN A 118 2.77 -21.50 -10.63
N PRO A 119 3.24 -22.61 -10.00
CA PRO A 119 4.54 -22.62 -9.34
C PRO A 119 5.67 -22.57 -10.37
N VAL A 120 6.76 -21.95 -10.02
CA VAL A 120 8.02 -22.01 -10.78
C VAL A 120 8.66 -23.40 -10.62
N GLY A 121 8.65 -23.91 -9.41
CA GLY A 121 9.26 -25.16 -8.99
C GLY A 121 10.05 -24.98 -7.71
N ASP A 122 11.09 -25.79 -7.50
CA ASP A 122 11.86 -25.81 -6.25
C ASP A 122 13.35 -25.58 -6.51
N LEU A 123 13.97 -24.82 -5.63
CA LEU A 123 15.41 -24.90 -5.37
C LEU A 123 15.63 -25.92 -4.25
N VAL A 124 16.45 -26.95 -4.52
CA VAL A 124 16.76 -28.02 -3.56
C VAL A 124 18.22 -27.94 -3.17
N ILE A 125 18.52 -27.78 -1.89
CA ILE A 125 19.85 -27.79 -1.31
C ILE A 125 20.02 -29.11 -0.53
N THR A 126 21.07 -29.86 -0.83
CA THR A 126 21.36 -31.15 -0.19
C THR A 126 22.68 -31.12 0.55
N THR A 127 22.70 -31.69 1.75
CA THR A 127 23.92 -31.84 2.56
C THR A 127 24.06 -33.29 3.04
N SER A 128 25.23 -33.67 3.48
CA SER A 128 25.52 -34.96 4.13
C SER A 128 25.36 -34.92 5.66
N HIS A 129 24.82 -33.84 6.22
CA HIS A 129 24.66 -33.66 7.66
C HIS A 129 23.63 -34.63 8.23
N SER A 130 24.00 -35.39 9.25
CA SER A 130 23.14 -36.33 9.94
C SER A 130 23.19 -36.11 11.45
N GLY A 131 22.17 -36.59 12.17
CA GLY A 131 22.11 -36.47 13.63
C GLY A 131 22.11 -35.03 14.13
N ALA A 132 21.43 -34.12 13.41
CA ALA A 132 21.35 -32.71 13.77
C ALA A 132 20.72 -32.51 15.15
N THR A 133 21.28 -31.60 15.92
CA THR A 133 20.79 -31.14 17.22
C THR A 133 20.69 -29.61 17.24
N ASN A 134 20.08 -29.04 18.28
CA ASN A 134 19.92 -27.58 18.45
C ASN A 134 19.28 -26.91 17.23
N TYR A 135 18.31 -27.60 16.62
CA TYR A 135 17.63 -27.11 15.43
C TYR A 135 16.71 -25.94 15.79
N ARG A 136 16.84 -24.85 15.00
CA ARG A 136 15.90 -23.72 15.03
C ARG A 136 15.71 -23.20 13.62
N ARG A 137 14.48 -22.93 13.26
CA ARG A 137 14.09 -22.23 12.04
C ARG A 137 13.20 -21.04 12.43
N GLU A 138 13.44 -19.87 11.83
CA GLU A 138 12.75 -18.64 12.21
C GLU A 138 12.55 -17.71 11.01
N LEU A 139 11.55 -16.84 11.11
CA LEU A 139 11.28 -15.69 10.25
C LEU A 139 11.18 -14.46 11.14
N ASP A 140 12.12 -13.55 11.00
CA ASP A 140 12.11 -12.26 11.68
C ASP A 140 11.38 -11.22 10.81
N LEU A 141 10.23 -10.75 11.28
CA LEU A 141 9.41 -9.79 10.56
C LEU A 141 10.03 -8.40 10.49
N LYS A 142 10.93 -8.03 11.41
CA LYS A 142 11.62 -6.72 11.38
C LYS A 142 12.64 -6.62 10.26
N THR A 143 13.15 -7.77 9.83
CA THR A 143 14.19 -7.85 8.80
C THR A 143 13.71 -8.53 7.52
N ALA A 144 12.52 -9.15 7.52
CA ALA A 144 12.03 -10.01 6.45
C ALA A 144 13.02 -11.11 6.05
N MET A 145 13.77 -11.62 7.01
CA MET A 145 14.77 -12.66 6.82
C MET A 145 14.32 -13.95 7.49
N ALA A 146 14.38 -15.05 6.75
CA ALA A 146 14.29 -16.38 7.33
C ALA A 146 15.71 -16.91 7.67
N LYS A 147 15.78 -17.77 8.68
CA LYS A 147 17.03 -18.38 9.13
C LYS A 147 16.82 -19.81 9.62
N THR A 148 17.71 -20.71 9.28
CA THR A 148 17.77 -22.08 9.82
C THR A 148 19.13 -22.30 10.45
N THR A 149 19.16 -22.75 11.71
CA THR A 149 20.37 -23.09 12.44
C THR A 149 20.29 -24.49 13.01
N TYR A 150 21.43 -25.21 13.06
CA TYR A 150 21.53 -26.54 13.67
C TYR A 150 22.99 -26.89 13.92
N SER A 151 23.23 -27.90 14.75
CA SER A 151 24.57 -28.46 15.00
C SER A 151 24.66 -29.89 14.41
N ALA A 152 25.70 -30.21 13.69
CA ALA A 152 25.96 -31.55 13.18
C ALA A 152 27.45 -31.83 13.20
N GLY A 153 27.86 -33.04 13.73
CA GLY A 153 29.28 -33.41 13.85
C GLY A 153 30.15 -32.46 14.67
N GLY A 154 29.54 -31.74 15.63
CA GLY A 154 30.24 -30.75 16.47
C GLY A 154 30.35 -29.33 15.84
N VAL A 155 29.89 -29.14 14.61
CA VAL A 155 29.90 -27.86 13.87
C VAL A 155 28.52 -27.23 13.87
N ASN A 156 28.41 -25.90 14.08
CA ASN A 156 27.17 -25.17 13.96
C ASN A 156 27.04 -24.62 12.53
N TYR A 157 25.89 -24.84 11.92
CA TYR A 157 25.54 -24.41 10.57
C TYR A 157 24.42 -23.40 10.62
N THR A 158 24.51 -22.39 9.75
CA THR A 158 23.53 -21.35 9.59
C THR A 158 23.19 -21.20 8.10
N ARG A 159 21.88 -21.13 7.79
CA ARG A 159 21.37 -20.71 6.49
C ARG A 159 20.51 -19.47 6.70
N GLU A 160 20.77 -18.40 5.95
CA GLU A 160 19.99 -17.17 5.96
C GLU A 160 19.36 -16.97 4.59
N TYR A 161 18.11 -16.53 4.55
CA TYR A 161 17.33 -16.39 3.31
C TYR A 161 16.59 -15.05 3.33
N PHE A 162 16.63 -14.31 2.21
CA PHE A 162 15.78 -13.14 2.00
C PHE A 162 15.50 -12.92 0.51
N ALA A 163 14.41 -12.19 0.21
CA ALA A 163 14.07 -11.75 -1.13
C ALA A 163 14.23 -10.23 -1.21
N SER A 164 15.22 -9.76 -1.98
CA SER A 164 15.49 -8.32 -2.17
C SER A 164 14.60 -7.73 -3.25
N TYR A 165 13.80 -6.70 -2.90
CA TYR A 165 13.03 -5.93 -3.88
C TYR A 165 13.93 -5.06 -4.76
N PRO A 166 14.88 -4.26 -4.22
CA PRO A 166 15.71 -3.39 -5.06
C PRO A 166 16.66 -4.14 -5.99
N ASP A 167 17.04 -5.36 -5.65
CA ASP A 167 17.98 -6.17 -6.45
C ASP A 167 17.28 -7.22 -7.34
N HIS A 168 15.97 -7.45 -7.16
CA HIS A 168 15.19 -8.48 -7.86
C HIS A 168 15.78 -9.89 -7.76
N VAL A 169 16.29 -10.27 -6.57
CA VAL A 169 16.90 -11.57 -6.31
C VAL A 169 16.40 -12.19 -5.00
N ILE A 170 16.43 -13.52 -4.94
CA ILE A 170 16.41 -14.28 -3.69
C ILE A 170 17.86 -14.62 -3.35
N VAL A 171 18.28 -14.34 -2.13
CA VAL A 171 19.64 -14.55 -1.64
C VAL A 171 19.62 -15.56 -0.51
N ILE A 172 20.55 -16.54 -0.58
CA ILE A 172 20.71 -17.57 0.45
C ILE A 172 22.19 -17.62 0.82
N ARG A 173 22.53 -17.48 2.11
CA ARG A 173 23.86 -17.71 2.62
C ARG A 173 23.93 -18.98 3.44
N LEU A 174 24.93 -19.81 3.19
CA LEU A 174 25.28 -20.96 4.00
C LEU A 174 26.63 -20.70 4.66
N SER A 175 26.72 -20.84 6.00
CA SER A 175 27.90 -20.64 6.78
C SER A 175 28.05 -21.72 7.86
N ALA A 176 29.26 -21.86 8.40
CA ALA A 176 29.60 -22.81 9.47
C ALA A 176 30.50 -22.16 10.51
N SER A 177 30.45 -22.65 11.76
CA SER A 177 31.31 -22.19 12.86
C SER A 177 32.77 -22.51 12.65
N GLU A 178 33.12 -23.39 11.70
CA GLU A 178 34.48 -23.79 11.37
C GLU A 178 34.77 -23.60 9.89
N LYS A 179 35.95 -23.14 9.54
CA LYS A 179 36.39 -22.96 8.14
C LYS A 179 36.43 -24.28 7.38
N GLY A 180 36.13 -24.26 6.11
CA GLY A 180 36.19 -25.43 5.24
C GLY A 180 35.07 -26.47 5.50
N LYS A 181 34.04 -26.12 6.24
CA LYS A 181 32.92 -27.06 6.60
C LYS A 181 31.66 -26.89 5.78
N VAL A 182 31.59 -25.90 4.91
CA VAL A 182 30.43 -25.72 4.03
C VAL A 182 30.57 -26.57 2.79
N SER A 183 29.75 -27.64 2.71
CA SER A 183 29.69 -28.54 1.55
C SER A 183 28.22 -28.87 1.27
N PHE A 184 27.77 -28.68 0.04
CA PHE A 184 26.39 -28.95 -0.36
C PHE A 184 26.23 -29.17 -1.87
N GLY A 185 25.14 -29.78 -2.27
CA GLY A 185 24.63 -29.79 -3.62
C GLY A 185 23.45 -28.84 -3.77
N ALA A 186 23.28 -28.20 -4.92
CA ALA A 186 22.07 -27.40 -5.23
C ALA A 186 21.59 -27.69 -6.64
N THR A 187 20.27 -27.83 -6.80
CA THR A 187 19.62 -28.05 -8.10
C THR A 187 18.26 -27.36 -8.13
N MET A 188 17.76 -27.10 -9.33
CA MET A 188 16.39 -26.58 -9.53
C MET A 188 15.52 -27.65 -10.17
N THR A 189 14.27 -27.74 -9.73
CA THR A 189 13.25 -28.64 -10.31
C THR A 189 12.01 -27.84 -10.68
N THR A 190 11.16 -28.38 -11.56
CA THR A 190 9.88 -27.79 -11.93
C THR A 190 8.84 -28.90 -12.19
N PRO A 191 7.56 -28.69 -11.89
CA PRO A 191 6.51 -29.61 -12.26
C PRO A 191 6.13 -29.54 -13.76
N HIS A 192 6.64 -28.55 -14.49
CA HIS A 192 6.32 -28.33 -15.90
C HIS A 192 7.17 -29.20 -16.83
N ARG A 193 6.65 -29.54 -18.00
CA ARG A 193 7.26 -30.55 -18.90
C ARG A 193 8.19 -29.95 -19.94
N SER A 194 7.93 -28.71 -20.39
CA SER A 194 8.74 -28.06 -21.44
C SER A 194 9.90 -27.31 -20.81
N THR A 195 11.05 -27.99 -20.69
CA THR A 195 12.21 -27.47 -19.95
C THR A 195 13.52 -27.71 -20.69
N SER A 196 14.51 -26.84 -20.45
CA SER A 196 15.92 -27.10 -20.75
C SER A 196 16.81 -26.50 -19.66
N MET A 197 17.90 -27.21 -19.33
CA MET A 197 18.87 -26.80 -18.33
C MET A 197 20.25 -26.66 -18.95
N SER A 198 20.93 -25.58 -18.66
CA SER A 198 22.27 -25.27 -19.08
C SER A 198 23.08 -24.60 -17.96
N SER A 199 24.36 -24.32 -18.19
CA SER A 199 25.19 -23.65 -17.21
C SER A 199 26.19 -22.71 -17.87
N SER A 200 26.60 -21.67 -17.15
CA SER A 200 27.64 -20.74 -17.57
C SER A 200 28.46 -20.32 -16.34
N GLY A 201 29.73 -20.74 -16.28
CA GLY A 201 30.54 -20.59 -15.07
C GLY A 201 29.86 -21.26 -13.86
N ASN A 202 29.70 -20.54 -12.77
CA ASN A 202 29.04 -20.99 -11.54
C ASN A 202 27.52 -20.74 -11.56
N THR A 203 26.93 -20.47 -12.72
CA THR A 203 25.49 -20.19 -12.86
C THR A 203 24.77 -21.35 -13.52
N LEU A 204 23.76 -21.89 -12.87
CA LEU A 204 22.79 -22.83 -13.42
C LEU A 204 21.66 -22.01 -14.06
N ILE A 205 21.29 -22.35 -15.28
CA ILE A 205 20.26 -21.66 -16.08
C ILE A 205 19.16 -22.66 -16.39
N TYR A 206 17.92 -22.34 -16.05
CA TYR A 206 16.78 -23.23 -16.24
C TYR A 206 15.65 -22.51 -16.98
N ASP A 207 15.45 -22.89 -18.24
CA ASP A 207 14.40 -22.37 -19.11
C ASP A 207 13.18 -23.27 -19.02
N VAL A 208 12.00 -22.67 -18.85
CA VAL A 208 10.72 -23.36 -18.69
C VAL A 208 9.64 -22.66 -19.50
N THR A 209 8.70 -23.43 -20.02
CA THR A 209 7.51 -22.89 -20.71
C THR A 209 6.24 -23.46 -20.12
N VAL A 210 5.30 -22.57 -19.79
CA VAL A 210 3.95 -22.87 -19.32
C VAL A 210 2.95 -22.16 -20.21
N ASN A 211 2.33 -22.86 -21.14
CA ASN A 211 1.44 -22.26 -22.15
C ASN A 211 2.14 -21.08 -22.88
N SER A 212 1.62 -19.86 -22.74
CA SER A 212 2.22 -18.68 -23.39
C SER A 212 3.35 -18.04 -22.56
N ILE A 213 3.48 -18.39 -21.29
CA ILE A 213 4.54 -17.88 -20.43
C ILE A 213 5.80 -18.72 -20.59
N LYS A 214 6.89 -18.03 -20.93
CA LYS A 214 8.26 -18.54 -20.90
C LYS A 214 8.98 -17.85 -19.76
N PHE A 215 9.72 -18.60 -18.95
CA PHE A 215 10.51 -18.01 -17.89
C PHE A 215 11.89 -18.66 -17.80
N GLN A 216 12.84 -17.91 -17.28
CA GLN A 216 14.20 -18.37 -17.02
C GLN A 216 14.57 -18.12 -15.57
N ASN A 217 15.01 -19.18 -14.91
CA ASN A 217 15.62 -19.11 -13.58
C ASN A 217 17.14 -19.11 -13.74
N ARG A 218 17.84 -18.23 -13.02
CA ARG A 218 19.29 -18.25 -12.90
C ARG A 218 19.71 -18.36 -11.45
N LEU A 219 20.45 -19.41 -11.13
CA LEU A 219 21.04 -19.64 -9.82
C LEU A 219 22.55 -19.54 -9.93
N ASN A 220 23.12 -18.48 -9.36
CA ASN A 220 24.57 -18.30 -9.27
C ASN A 220 25.06 -18.65 -7.86
N VAL A 221 26.24 -19.26 -7.77
CA VAL A 221 26.89 -19.56 -6.49
C VAL A 221 28.25 -18.87 -6.42
N VAL A 222 28.47 -18.18 -5.29
CA VAL A 222 29.75 -17.58 -4.90
C VAL A 222 30.20 -18.24 -3.59
N ALA A 223 31.37 -18.81 -3.55
CA ALA A 223 31.92 -19.45 -2.35
C ALA A 223 33.22 -18.77 -1.92
N ASP A 224 33.40 -18.61 -0.60
CA ASP A 224 34.66 -18.23 0.00
C ASP A 224 35.45 -19.50 0.33
N GLY A 225 36.55 -19.72 -0.36
CA GLY A 225 37.34 -20.95 -0.27
C GLY A 225 36.64 -22.18 -0.88
N GLY A 226 37.29 -23.35 -0.73
CA GLY A 226 36.75 -24.60 -1.26
C GLY A 226 36.75 -24.66 -2.79
N THR A 227 35.86 -25.50 -3.33
CA THR A 227 35.67 -25.66 -4.78
C THR A 227 34.17 -25.60 -5.15
N VAL A 228 33.86 -24.96 -6.29
CA VAL A 228 32.53 -24.93 -6.92
C VAL A 228 32.62 -25.63 -8.26
N SER A 229 31.67 -26.54 -8.53
CA SER A 229 31.50 -27.16 -9.83
C SER A 229 30.05 -27.19 -10.24
N VAL A 230 29.77 -27.02 -11.53
CA VAL A 230 28.42 -27.06 -12.11
C VAL A 230 28.45 -28.10 -13.23
N ALA A 231 27.71 -29.19 -13.06
CA ALA A 231 27.61 -30.26 -14.03
C ALA A 231 26.25 -30.98 -13.95
N ASN A 232 25.70 -31.40 -15.09
CA ASN A 232 24.49 -32.22 -15.18
C ASN A 232 23.30 -31.62 -14.40
N GLY A 233 23.13 -30.29 -14.44
CA GLY A 233 22.02 -29.60 -13.74
C GLY A 233 22.20 -29.47 -12.23
N ASN A 234 23.41 -29.75 -11.71
CA ASN A 234 23.71 -29.63 -10.29
C ASN A 234 24.91 -28.69 -10.08
N ILE A 235 24.82 -27.93 -9.01
CA ILE A 235 25.94 -27.19 -8.42
C ILE A 235 26.44 -28.01 -7.24
N SER A 236 27.76 -28.17 -7.13
CA SER A 236 28.41 -28.80 -5.99
C SER A 236 29.46 -27.85 -5.39
N VAL A 237 29.33 -27.56 -4.11
CA VAL A 237 30.28 -26.79 -3.30
C VAL A 237 30.93 -27.74 -2.31
N ASN A 238 32.27 -27.74 -2.22
CA ASN A 238 33.01 -28.59 -1.31
C ASN A 238 34.08 -27.82 -0.54
N GLY A 239 34.01 -27.89 0.79
CA GLY A 239 35.00 -27.36 1.70
C GLY A 239 35.11 -25.83 1.72
N ALA A 240 34.03 -25.10 1.44
CA ALA A 240 34.02 -23.65 1.55
C ALA A 240 33.95 -23.17 3.02
N ASN A 241 34.37 -21.95 3.28
CA ASN A 241 34.16 -21.25 4.55
C ASN A 241 32.73 -20.79 4.69
N GLU A 242 32.22 -20.19 3.62
CA GLU A 242 30.81 -19.84 3.41
C GLU A 242 30.46 -19.87 1.92
N ALA A 243 29.17 -19.86 1.60
CA ALA A 243 28.71 -19.75 0.23
C ALA A 243 27.40 -18.94 0.16
N MET A 244 27.28 -18.12 -0.89
CA MET A 244 26.11 -17.35 -1.22
C MET A 244 25.51 -17.87 -2.54
N LEU A 245 24.21 -18.14 -2.51
CA LEU A 245 23.41 -18.44 -3.70
C LEU A 245 22.58 -17.21 -4.00
N VAL A 246 22.58 -16.81 -5.27
CA VAL A 246 21.75 -15.69 -5.78
C VAL A 246 20.87 -16.24 -6.89
N LEU A 247 19.55 -16.12 -6.69
CA LEU A 247 18.55 -16.61 -7.63
C LEU A 247 17.73 -15.44 -8.17
N THR A 248 17.50 -15.40 -9.49
CA THR A 248 16.50 -14.55 -10.13
C THR A 248 15.61 -15.37 -11.07
N ILE A 249 14.39 -14.90 -11.22
CA ILE A 249 13.39 -15.47 -12.13
C ILE A 249 12.85 -14.32 -12.97
N ALA A 250 12.82 -14.51 -14.28
CA ALA A 250 12.23 -13.53 -15.20
C ALA A 250 11.35 -14.23 -16.23
N THR A 251 10.27 -13.58 -16.63
CA THR A 251 9.31 -14.11 -17.60
C THR A 251 9.29 -13.29 -18.89
N ASN A 252 8.60 -13.79 -19.92
CA ASN A 252 8.33 -13.06 -21.15
C ASN A 252 7.09 -12.14 -21.08
N PHE A 253 6.43 -12.06 -19.90
CA PHE A 253 5.24 -11.22 -19.71
C PHE A 253 5.62 -9.73 -19.72
N LYS A 254 4.90 -8.92 -20.50
CA LYS A 254 4.96 -7.46 -20.49
C LYS A 254 3.63 -6.82 -20.11
N SER A 255 2.53 -7.43 -20.59
CA SER A 255 1.17 -7.03 -20.27
C SER A 255 0.19 -8.18 -20.53
N ALA A 256 -1.05 -8.03 -20.12
CA ALA A 256 -2.10 -9.02 -20.37
C ALA A 256 -2.30 -9.38 -21.86
N SER A 257 -1.84 -8.52 -22.76
CA SER A 257 -1.91 -8.71 -24.23
C SER A 257 -0.56 -8.94 -24.90
N ASP A 258 0.56 -8.80 -24.19
CA ASP A 258 1.91 -8.88 -24.74
C ASP A 258 2.83 -9.79 -23.93
N VAL A 259 3.25 -10.90 -24.55
CA VAL A 259 4.22 -11.87 -24.04
C VAL A 259 5.49 -11.91 -24.90
N SER A 260 5.86 -10.80 -25.51
CA SER A 260 7.05 -10.70 -26.37
C SER A 260 8.35 -10.42 -25.62
N GLY A 261 8.34 -10.39 -24.28
CA GLY A 261 9.53 -10.20 -23.47
C GLY A 261 10.57 -11.30 -23.68
N ASN A 262 11.80 -11.02 -23.30
CA ASN A 262 12.91 -11.99 -23.36
C ASN A 262 13.38 -12.32 -21.94
N PRO A 263 12.94 -13.46 -21.34
CA PRO A 263 13.30 -13.82 -19.97
C PRO A 263 14.81 -14.00 -19.79
N GLY A 264 15.51 -14.51 -20.81
CA GLY A 264 16.96 -14.71 -20.75
C GLY A 264 17.73 -13.40 -20.64
N SER A 265 17.34 -12.37 -21.42
CA SER A 265 17.95 -11.04 -21.34
C SER A 265 17.64 -10.36 -20.00
N LEU A 266 16.39 -10.42 -19.53
CA LEU A 266 15.97 -9.84 -18.26
C LEU A 266 16.70 -10.49 -17.08
N ALA A 267 16.70 -11.82 -16.99
CA ALA A 267 17.42 -12.53 -15.92
C ALA A 267 18.94 -12.28 -15.99
N SER A 268 19.51 -12.15 -17.20
CA SER A 268 20.93 -11.81 -17.36
C SER A 268 21.25 -10.42 -16.84
N ALA A 269 20.40 -9.43 -17.13
CA ALA A 269 20.59 -8.06 -16.67
C ALA A 269 20.55 -7.96 -15.14
N VAL A 270 19.61 -8.67 -14.48
CA VAL A 270 19.54 -8.74 -13.02
C VAL A 270 20.82 -9.35 -12.45
N MET A 271 21.27 -10.50 -12.99
CA MET A 271 22.49 -11.16 -12.50
C MET A 271 23.75 -10.30 -12.69
N GLU A 272 23.85 -9.54 -13.78
CA GLU A 272 24.97 -8.61 -13.97
C GLU A 272 24.92 -7.42 -13.03
N ALA A 273 23.72 -6.90 -12.70
CA ALA A 273 23.53 -5.81 -11.75
C ALA A 273 23.94 -6.17 -10.29
N VAL A 274 23.84 -7.45 -9.92
CA VAL A 274 24.23 -7.94 -8.59
C VAL A 274 25.62 -8.59 -8.55
N LYS A 275 26.28 -8.70 -9.71
CA LYS A 275 27.58 -9.32 -9.85
C LYS A 275 28.64 -8.61 -8.99
N GLY A 276 29.34 -9.39 -8.17
CA GLY A 276 30.38 -8.89 -7.27
C GLY A 276 29.87 -8.25 -6.00
N LYS A 277 28.56 -8.09 -5.82
CA LYS A 277 27.99 -7.66 -4.54
C LYS A 277 28.18 -8.78 -3.49
N SER A 278 28.61 -8.40 -2.30
CA SER A 278 28.66 -9.28 -1.14
C SER A 278 27.26 -9.54 -0.57
N PHE A 279 27.15 -10.57 0.27
CA PHE A 279 25.93 -10.84 1.02
C PHE A 279 25.49 -9.63 1.85
N ASP A 280 26.46 -8.96 2.50
CA ASP A 280 26.13 -7.82 3.38
C ASP A 280 25.67 -6.58 2.60
N GLU A 281 26.17 -6.34 1.38
CA GLU A 281 25.67 -5.28 0.50
C GLU A 281 24.24 -5.55 0.03
N LEU A 282 23.94 -6.78 -0.41
CA LEU A 282 22.58 -7.18 -0.79
C LEU A 282 21.61 -7.11 0.40
N LYS A 283 22.05 -7.60 1.57
CA LYS A 283 21.28 -7.52 2.82
C LYS A 283 21.03 -6.07 3.25
N ALA A 284 22.02 -5.20 3.14
CA ALA A 284 21.85 -3.78 3.49
C ALA A 284 20.83 -3.08 2.57
N ALA A 285 20.87 -3.34 1.26
CA ALA A 285 19.90 -2.83 0.32
C ALA A 285 18.48 -3.34 0.62
N HIS A 286 18.33 -4.64 0.87
CA HIS A 286 17.07 -5.27 1.28
C HIS A 286 16.51 -4.64 2.57
N LEU A 287 17.32 -4.52 3.62
CA LEU A 287 16.90 -3.96 4.90
C LEU A 287 16.48 -2.50 4.76
N LYS A 288 17.23 -1.69 4.00
CA LYS A 288 16.91 -0.28 3.78
C LYS A 288 15.53 -0.12 3.13
N ASP A 289 15.24 -0.89 2.10
CA ASP A 289 13.93 -0.85 1.41
C ASP A 289 12.81 -1.35 2.33
N TYR A 290 12.93 -2.56 2.86
CA TYR A 290 11.89 -3.19 3.65
C TYR A 290 11.55 -2.42 4.92
N GLN A 291 12.56 -2.02 5.67
CA GLN A 291 12.39 -1.33 6.96
C GLN A 291 11.84 0.09 6.79
N ALA A 292 12.08 0.74 5.67
CA ALA A 292 11.46 2.04 5.36
C ALA A 292 9.93 1.97 5.33
N ILE A 293 9.36 0.80 5.03
CA ILE A 293 7.92 0.56 5.02
C ILE A 293 7.46 -0.11 6.33
N PHE A 294 8.10 -1.20 6.71
CA PHE A 294 7.65 -2.02 7.84
C PHE A 294 7.67 -1.27 9.18
N ASN A 295 8.70 -0.46 9.42
CA ASN A 295 8.91 0.24 10.70
C ASN A 295 7.96 1.43 10.92
N ARG A 296 7.17 1.83 9.93
CA ARG A 296 6.21 2.94 10.06
C ARG A 296 5.15 2.66 11.12
N VAL A 297 4.71 1.40 11.25
CA VAL A 297 3.65 1.04 12.18
C VAL A 297 4.17 0.16 13.31
N LYS A 298 3.88 0.59 14.55
CA LYS A 298 4.12 -0.18 15.75
C LYS A 298 2.81 -0.33 16.52
N LEU A 299 2.49 -1.54 16.93
CA LEU A 299 1.33 -1.89 17.75
C LEU A 299 1.80 -2.56 19.04
N ASP A 300 1.23 -2.13 20.16
CA ASP A 300 1.41 -2.71 21.49
C ASP A 300 0.02 -2.79 22.15
N LEU A 301 -0.42 -4.00 22.44
CA LEU A 301 -1.75 -4.29 22.98
C LEU A 301 -1.69 -4.70 24.47
N GLY A 302 -0.54 -4.45 25.10
CA GLY A 302 -0.30 -4.69 26.53
C GLY A 302 0.76 -5.74 26.81
N ALA A 303 0.85 -6.14 28.07
CA ALA A 303 1.88 -7.07 28.51
C ALA A 303 1.75 -8.44 27.86
N ALA A 304 2.85 -8.93 27.29
CA ALA A 304 2.94 -10.26 26.71
C ALA A 304 2.67 -11.34 27.79
N HIS A 305 1.98 -12.41 27.41
CA HIS A 305 1.81 -13.59 28.24
C HIS A 305 3.13 -14.36 28.38
N SER A 306 3.29 -15.13 29.45
CA SER A 306 4.48 -15.96 29.68
C SER A 306 4.78 -16.99 28.56
N SER A 307 3.78 -17.32 27.72
CA SER A 307 3.92 -18.18 26.52
C SER A 307 4.43 -17.44 25.29
N ALA A 308 4.75 -16.17 25.36
CA ALA A 308 5.22 -15.39 24.19
C ALA A 308 6.52 -15.93 23.59
N GLY A 309 7.34 -16.61 24.40
CA GLY A 309 8.54 -17.30 23.97
C GLY A 309 8.35 -18.72 23.40
N ASP A 310 7.12 -19.27 23.41
CA ASP A 310 6.84 -20.60 22.89
C ASP A 310 6.97 -20.67 21.35
N VAL A 311 7.18 -21.90 20.85
CA VAL A 311 7.13 -22.20 19.41
C VAL A 311 5.82 -21.68 18.82
N THR A 312 5.88 -21.02 17.67
CA THR A 312 4.71 -20.38 17.02
C THR A 312 3.51 -21.30 16.90
N ALA A 313 3.71 -22.56 16.48
CA ALA A 313 2.63 -23.54 16.40
C ALA A 313 1.97 -23.82 17.77
N THR A 314 2.73 -23.75 18.86
CA THR A 314 2.18 -23.88 20.23
C THR A 314 1.37 -22.66 20.60
N ARG A 315 1.81 -21.45 20.23
CA ARG A 315 1.04 -20.22 20.45
C ARG A 315 -0.30 -20.25 19.73
N VAL A 316 -0.34 -20.67 18.46
CA VAL A 316 -1.60 -20.89 17.71
C VAL A 316 -2.52 -21.85 18.47
N LYS A 317 -2.00 -23.03 18.84
CA LYS A 317 -2.78 -24.06 19.54
C LYS A 317 -3.38 -23.59 20.85
N ASN A 318 -2.65 -22.78 21.61
CA ASN A 318 -3.00 -22.40 22.97
C ASN A 318 -3.61 -21.00 23.08
N PHE A 319 -3.80 -20.27 21.98
CA PHE A 319 -4.20 -18.86 22.00
C PHE A 319 -5.50 -18.62 22.81
N ASN A 320 -6.52 -19.46 22.63
CA ASN A 320 -7.78 -19.35 23.35
C ASN A 320 -7.63 -19.45 24.89
N SER A 321 -6.61 -20.12 25.38
CA SER A 321 -6.35 -20.25 26.82
C SER A 321 -5.39 -19.18 27.35
N THR A 322 -4.45 -18.73 26.55
CA THR A 322 -3.43 -17.74 26.93
C THR A 322 -3.91 -16.31 26.77
N ASN A 323 -4.73 -16.06 25.74
CA ASN A 323 -5.23 -14.74 25.38
C ASN A 323 -4.10 -13.70 25.28
N ASP A 324 -2.97 -14.09 24.68
CA ASP A 324 -1.71 -13.37 24.65
C ASP A 324 -1.76 -12.18 23.66
N PRO A 325 -1.75 -10.90 24.14
CA PRO A 325 -1.80 -9.75 23.26
C PRO A 325 -0.64 -9.71 22.27
N SER A 326 0.55 -10.13 22.66
CA SER A 326 1.73 -10.15 21.81
C SER A 326 1.60 -11.12 20.64
N PHE A 327 0.69 -12.09 20.72
CA PHE A 327 0.39 -12.96 19.57
C PHE A 327 -0.52 -12.27 18.55
N VAL A 328 -1.44 -11.43 18.99
CA VAL A 328 -2.25 -10.57 18.10
C VAL A 328 -1.34 -9.56 17.39
N GLU A 329 -0.40 -8.95 18.11
CA GLU A 329 0.60 -8.05 17.53
C GLU A 329 1.46 -8.75 16.47
N LEU A 330 1.93 -9.96 16.76
CA LEU A 330 2.69 -10.78 15.82
C LEU A 330 1.86 -11.08 14.55
N TYR A 331 0.59 -11.47 14.71
CA TYR A 331 -0.31 -11.77 13.59
C TYR A 331 -0.61 -10.52 12.75
N TYR A 332 -0.86 -9.38 13.39
CA TYR A 332 -1.05 -8.08 12.73
C TYR A 332 0.17 -7.70 11.89
N GLN A 333 1.37 -7.76 12.47
CA GLN A 333 2.59 -7.43 11.75
C GLN A 333 2.95 -8.48 10.68
N PHE A 334 2.54 -9.74 10.88
CA PHE A 334 2.67 -10.77 9.86
C PHE A 334 1.79 -10.48 8.63
N GLY A 335 0.54 -10.03 8.82
CA GLY A 335 -0.31 -9.59 7.70
C GLY A 335 0.32 -8.41 6.94
N ARG A 336 0.88 -7.41 7.62
CA ARG A 336 1.64 -6.32 6.98
C ARG A 336 2.86 -6.85 6.20
N TYR A 337 3.63 -7.75 6.82
CA TYR A 337 4.75 -8.43 6.19
C TYR A 337 4.34 -9.16 4.90
N LEU A 338 3.25 -9.92 4.94
CA LEU A 338 2.76 -10.67 3.78
C LEU A 338 2.42 -9.73 2.61
N LEU A 339 1.79 -8.58 2.87
CA LEU A 339 1.43 -7.63 1.82
C LEU A 339 2.68 -6.96 1.22
N ILE A 340 3.65 -6.53 2.03
CA ILE A 340 4.93 -5.98 1.55
C ILE A 340 5.68 -7.01 0.70
N SER A 341 5.59 -8.30 1.07
CA SER A 341 6.31 -9.38 0.42
C SER A 341 5.63 -9.90 -0.87
N SER A 342 4.32 -9.65 -1.06
CA SER A 342 3.54 -10.17 -2.20
C SER A 342 3.02 -9.10 -3.16
N SER A 343 3.10 -7.80 -2.81
CA SER A 343 2.53 -6.72 -3.61
C SER A 343 3.43 -5.48 -3.60
N ARG A 344 4.22 -5.30 -4.65
CA ARG A 344 5.12 -4.14 -4.83
C ARG A 344 4.98 -3.60 -6.25
N LYS A 345 5.21 -2.29 -6.43
CA LYS A 345 5.09 -1.58 -7.72
C LYS A 345 5.85 -2.32 -8.82
N GLY A 346 5.19 -2.58 -9.94
CA GLY A 346 5.73 -3.31 -11.11
C GLY A 346 5.52 -4.82 -11.06
N GLY A 347 5.08 -5.40 -9.90
CA GLY A 347 4.61 -6.77 -9.77
C GLY A 347 3.11 -6.89 -10.08
N GLN A 348 2.55 -8.07 -9.84
CA GLN A 348 1.11 -8.32 -9.89
C GLN A 348 0.48 -8.18 -8.50
N PRO A 349 -0.86 -7.98 -8.38
CA PRO A 349 -1.53 -7.98 -7.10
C PRO A 349 -1.34 -9.32 -6.34
N ALA A 350 -1.47 -9.26 -5.01
CA ALA A 350 -1.59 -10.48 -4.22
C ALA A 350 -2.85 -11.25 -4.65
N ASN A 351 -2.67 -12.50 -5.10
CA ASN A 351 -3.77 -13.39 -5.48
C ASN A 351 -4.34 -14.12 -4.24
N LEU A 352 -5.22 -15.14 -4.41
CA LEU A 352 -5.80 -15.90 -3.29
C LEU A 352 -4.76 -16.53 -2.34
N GLN A 353 -3.52 -16.72 -2.79
CA GLN A 353 -2.40 -17.22 -1.99
C GLN A 353 -1.26 -16.20 -1.87
N GLY A 354 -1.53 -14.93 -2.13
CA GLY A 354 -0.51 -13.88 -2.19
C GLY A 354 0.39 -14.04 -3.40
N ILE A 355 1.58 -14.61 -3.18
CA ILE A 355 2.52 -14.99 -4.23
C ILE A 355 3.01 -16.45 -4.04
N TRP A 356 2.51 -17.15 -3.02
CA TRP A 356 3.01 -18.48 -2.61
C TRP A 356 2.05 -19.58 -2.99
N ASN A 357 2.45 -20.42 -3.94
CA ASN A 357 1.70 -21.57 -4.44
C ASN A 357 2.64 -22.71 -4.79
N LYS A 358 2.33 -23.93 -4.39
CA LYS A 358 3.10 -25.15 -4.74
C LYS A 358 2.45 -26.01 -5.81
N ASP A 359 1.18 -25.77 -6.13
CA ASP A 359 0.36 -26.67 -6.93
C ASP A 359 0.16 -26.16 -8.37
N THR A 360 0.21 -27.05 -9.36
CA THR A 360 -0.13 -26.73 -10.76
C THR A 360 -1.63 -26.62 -11.00
N SER A 361 -2.42 -27.11 -10.08
CA SER A 361 -3.88 -26.96 -10.03
C SER A 361 -4.29 -26.49 -8.63
N PRO A 362 -3.92 -25.26 -8.25
CA PRO A 362 -4.23 -24.75 -6.93
C PRO A 362 -5.75 -24.60 -6.75
N MET A 363 -6.19 -24.67 -5.51
CA MET A 363 -7.60 -24.45 -5.19
C MET A 363 -8.07 -23.09 -5.75
N TRP A 364 -9.22 -23.10 -6.41
CA TRP A 364 -9.78 -21.95 -7.14
C TRP A 364 -8.82 -21.30 -8.13
N GLY A 365 -7.84 -22.02 -8.66
CA GLY A 365 -6.83 -21.51 -9.59
C GLY A 365 -5.83 -20.54 -8.97
N SER A 366 -5.89 -20.26 -7.67
CA SER A 366 -5.14 -19.17 -7.00
C SER A 366 -5.22 -17.87 -7.79
N LYS A 367 -6.42 -17.56 -8.31
CA LYS A 367 -6.69 -16.40 -9.18
C LYS A 367 -7.13 -15.17 -8.37
N TYR A 368 -7.56 -14.13 -9.06
CA TYR A 368 -8.11 -12.93 -8.46
C TYR A 368 -9.63 -13.03 -8.41
N THR A 369 -10.18 -13.34 -7.23
CA THR A 369 -11.63 -13.35 -7.00
C THR A 369 -12.05 -11.95 -6.56
N THR A 370 -12.93 -11.32 -7.33
CA THR A 370 -13.31 -9.90 -7.27
C THR A 370 -14.68 -9.66 -6.65
N ASN A 371 -15.23 -10.66 -5.94
CA ASN A 371 -16.45 -10.51 -5.18
C ASN A 371 -16.22 -10.36 -3.67
N ILE A 372 -14.95 -10.40 -3.21
CA ILE A 372 -14.49 -10.13 -1.85
C ILE A 372 -12.95 -10.27 -1.69
N ASN A 373 -12.33 -11.33 -2.22
CA ASN A 373 -11.00 -11.76 -1.80
C ASN A 373 -9.91 -10.76 -2.24
N LEU A 374 -9.91 -10.35 -3.51
CA LEU A 374 -8.95 -9.37 -4.01
C LEU A 374 -9.10 -8.04 -3.29
N GLU A 375 -10.32 -7.59 -3.07
CA GLU A 375 -10.64 -6.36 -2.37
C GLU A 375 -10.14 -6.41 -0.92
N MET A 376 -10.41 -7.53 -0.21
CA MET A 376 -9.97 -7.74 1.17
C MET A 376 -8.43 -7.74 1.29
N ASN A 377 -7.71 -8.24 0.28
CA ASN A 377 -6.25 -8.19 0.27
C ASN A 377 -5.71 -6.76 0.39
N TYR A 378 -6.47 -5.75 -0.06
CA TYR A 378 -6.05 -4.36 -0.10
C TYR A 378 -6.76 -3.45 0.92
N TRP A 379 -7.70 -3.95 1.72
CA TRP A 379 -8.32 -3.15 2.78
C TRP A 379 -7.32 -2.53 3.78
N PRO A 380 -6.24 -3.22 4.19
CA PRO A 380 -5.30 -2.62 5.13
C PRO A 380 -4.28 -1.68 4.48
N VAL A 381 -4.19 -1.60 3.14
CA VAL A 381 -3.06 -0.96 2.46
C VAL A 381 -2.86 0.49 2.88
N GLU A 382 -3.94 1.25 2.99
CA GLU A 382 -3.86 2.65 3.37
C GLU A 382 -3.76 2.80 4.89
N THR A 383 -4.69 2.21 5.64
CA THR A 383 -4.74 2.34 7.10
C THR A 383 -3.51 1.79 7.80
N ALA A 384 -2.90 0.71 7.28
CA ALA A 384 -1.68 0.12 7.82
C ALA A 384 -0.38 0.75 7.28
N ASN A 385 -0.44 1.93 6.62
CA ASN A 385 0.69 2.71 6.09
C ASN A 385 1.55 1.91 5.09
N LEU A 386 0.89 1.31 4.09
CA LEU A 386 1.47 0.46 3.04
C LEU A 386 1.05 0.95 1.64
N ALA A 387 0.82 2.25 1.45
CA ALA A 387 0.30 2.82 0.20
C ALA A 387 1.07 2.38 -1.06
N GLU A 388 2.39 2.16 -0.96
CA GLU A 388 3.21 1.66 -2.07
C GLU A 388 2.81 0.25 -2.53
N CYS A 389 2.15 -0.53 -1.66
CA CYS A 389 1.65 -1.86 -1.99
C CYS A 389 0.32 -1.83 -2.77
N ALA A 390 -0.35 -0.67 -2.89
CA ALA A 390 -1.57 -0.50 -3.68
C ALA A 390 -1.31 -0.54 -5.19
N TRP A 391 -0.12 -0.12 -5.64
CA TRP A 391 0.16 0.07 -7.07
C TRP A 391 -0.11 -1.14 -7.95
N PRO A 392 0.21 -2.40 -7.57
CA PRO A 392 -0.15 -3.55 -8.41
C PRO A 392 -1.66 -3.69 -8.63
N LEU A 393 -2.49 -3.38 -7.61
CA LEU A 393 -3.94 -3.38 -7.77
C LEU A 393 -4.41 -2.23 -8.66
N ILE A 394 -3.89 -1.01 -8.46
CA ILE A 394 -4.22 0.17 -9.27
C ILE A 394 -3.90 -0.09 -10.74
N ASP A 395 -2.71 -0.59 -11.04
CA ASP A 395 -2.28 -0.93 -12.39
C ASP A 395 -3.16 -2.06 -12.99
N LYS A 396 -3.53 -3.05 -12.18
CA LYS A 396 -4.42 -4.14 -12.58
C LYS A 396 -5.81 -3.62 -12.96
N ILE A 397 -6.43 -2.77 -12.13
CA ILE A 397 -7.75 -2.20 -12.39
C ILE A 397 -7.74 -1.41 -13.70
N LYS A 398 -6.75 -0.54 -13.91
CA LYS A 398 -6.57 0.20 -15.17
C LYS A 398 -6.37 -0.74 -16.36
N GLY A 399 -5.56 -1.79 -16.17
CA GLY A 399 -5.26 -2.77 -17.20
C GLY A 399 -6.46 -3.65 -17.60
N MET A 400 -7.48 -3.77 -16.74
CA MET A 400 -8.69 -4.56 -17.03
C MET A 400 -9.67 -3.86 -17.96
N VAL A 401 -9.63 -2.53 -18.05
CA VAL A 401 -10.59 -1.73 -18.84
C VAL A 401 -10.77 -2.25 -20.29
N PRO A 402 -9.73 -2.51 -21.10
CA PRO A 402 -9.93 -2.95 -22.48
C PRO A 402 -10.65 -4.30 -22.63
N GLN A 403 -10.44 -5.23 -21.69
CA GLN A 403 -11.15 -6.52 -21.71
C GLN A 403 -12.57 -6.35 -21.15
N GLY A 404 -12.75 -5.51 -20.13
CA GLY A 404 -14.03 -5.18 -19.56
C GLY A 404 -14.98 -4.49 -20.54
N GLU A 405 -14.45 -3.62 -21.42
CA GLU A 405 -15.24 -3.00 -22.52
C GLU A 405 -15.73 -4.06 -23.52
N LYS A 406 -14.88 -5.00 -23.93
CA LYS A 406 -15.29 -6.12 -24.77
C LYS A 406 -16.37 -6.96 -24.12
N THR A 407 -16.23 -7.23 -22.81
CA THR A 407 -17.22 -8.01 -22.05
C THR A 407 -18.53 -7.25 -21.91
N ALA A 408 -18.51 -5.93 -21.67
CA ALA A 408 -19.70 -5.09 -21.65
C ALA A 408 -20.46 -5.18 -22.98
N LYS A 409 -19.76 -5.13 -24.10
CA LYS A 409 -20.37 -5.27 -25.42
C LYS A 409 -20.94 -6.67 -25.68
N VAL A 410 -20.16 -7.73 -25.40
CA VAL A 410 -20.52 -9.12 -25.77
C VAL A 410 -21.60 -9.70 -24.87
N HIS A 411 -21.54 -9.41 -23.56
CA HIS A 411 -22.47 -9.98 -22.57
C HIS A 411 -23.65 -9.08 -22.27
N TRP A 412 -23.49 -7.74 -22.34
CA TRP A 412 -24.48 -6.77 -21.93
C TRP A 412 -25.04 -5.92 -23.08
N GLY A 413 -24.46 -6.00 -24.27
CA GLY A 413 -24.85 -5.18 -25.42
C GLY A 413 -24.60 -3.69 -25.20
N VAL A 414 -23.65 -3.34 -24.34
CA VAL A 414 -23.29 -1.96 -23.99
C VAL A 414 -22.01 -1.58 -24.75
N ASP A 415 -22.05 -0.48 -25.48
CA ASP A 415 -20.94 -0.03 -26.33
C ASP A 415 -19.93 0.85 -25.57
N GLU A 416 -20.29 1.41 -24.42
CA GLU A 416 -19.45 2.30 -23.62
C GLU A 416 -19.41 1.85 -22.15
N GLY A 417 -18.23 1.95 -21.54
CA GLY A 417 -17.97 1.52 -20.17
C GLY A 417 -17.44 0.09 -20.11
N TRP A 418 -16.98 -0.32 -18.93
CA TRP A 418 -16.35 -1.62 -18.71
C TRP A 418 -16.95 -2.37 -17.51
N VAL A 419 -16.95 -3.69 -17.61
CA VAL A 419 -17.49 -4.58 -16.57
C VAL A 419 -16.48 -5.63 -16.19
N GLU A 420 -16.38 -5.95 -14.90
CA GLU A 420 -15.74 -7.12 -14.35
C GLU A 420 -16.79 -7.93 -13.57
N HIS A 421 -16.72 -9.25 -13.70
CA HIS A 421 -17.54 -10.17 -12.93
C HIS A 421 -16.77 -10.70 -11.70
N HIS A 422 -17.07 -11.88 -11.21
CA HIS A 422 -16.56 -12.31 -9.90
C HIS A 422 -15.12 -12.85 -9.90
N ASN A 423 -14.44 -12.98 -11.05
CA ASN A 423 -13.08 -13.48 -11.15
C ASN A 423 -12.33 -12.97 -12.37
N THR A 424 -11.05 -12.64 -12.15
CA THR A 424 -10.11 -12.32 -13.22
C THR A 424 -8.80 -13.11 -13.07
N ASP A 425 -7.88 -12.96 -14.03
CA ASP A 425 -6.58 -13.63 -14.07
C ASP A 425 -5.47 -12.67 -14.58
N LEU A 426 -4.26 -13.19 -14.82
CA LEU A 426 -3.15 -12.41 -15.40
C LEU A 426 -3.53 -11.72 -16.74
N TRP A 427 -4.43 -12.34 -17.51
CA TRP A 427 -4.83 -11.90 -18.85
C TRP A 427 -5.96 -10.88 -18.83
N ASN A 428 -6.40 -10.44 -17.64
CA ASN A 428 -7.50 -9.49 -17.43
C ASN A 428 -8.85 -9.98 -17.99
N ARG A 429 -9.10 -11.29 -17.96
CA ARG A 429 -10.38 -11.86 -18.39
C ARG A 429 -11.48 -11.44 -17.44
N SER A 430 -12.59 -10.96 -17.98
CA SER A 430 -13.65 -10.29 -17.22
C SER A 430 -15.05 -10.87 -17.42
N ALA A 431 -15.22 -11.90 -18.26
CA ALA A 431 -16.52 -12.53 -18.48
C ALA A 431 -16.97 -13.35 -17.23
N PRO A 432 -18.29 -13.53 -17.02
CA PRO A 432 -18.80 -14.39 -15.96
C PRO A 432 -18.41 -15.84 -16.23
N ILE A 433 -18.00 -16.56 -15.17
CA ILE A 433 -17.48 -17.94 -15.25
C ILE A 433 -18.09 -18.82 -14.15
N ASP A 434 -17.73 -20.09 -14.13
CA ASP A 434 -18.01 -21.11 -13.13
C ASP A 434 -19.48 -21.56 -13.05
N GLY A 435 -20.46 -20.67 -13.22
CA GLY A 435 -21.91 -20.94 -13.17
C GLY A 435 -22.71 -19.67 -13.05
N ALA A 436 -24.01 -19.80 -12.83
CA ALA A 436 -24.93 -18.65 -12.77
C ALA A 436 -24.55 -17.66 -11.67
N TRP A 437 -23.98 -18.14 -10.55
CA TRP A 437 -23.46 -17.29 -9.46
C TRP A 437 -22.33 -16.38 -9.89
N GLY A 438 -21.65 -16.68 -10.98
CA GLY A 438 -20.55 -15.89 -11.53
C GLY A 438 -21.01 -14.70 -12.35
N LEU A 439 -22.31 -14.65 -12.72
CA LEU A 439 -22.89 -13.48 -13.39
C LEU A 439 -23.24 -12.38 -12.39
N TRP A 440 -22.21 -11.80 -11.81
CA TRP A 440 -22.29 -10.70 -10.87
C TRP A 440 -21.51 -9.50 -11.46
N PRO A 441 -22.18 -8.44 -11.95
CA PRO A 441 -21.55 -7.41 -12.78
C PRO A 441 -20.93 -6.25 -11.99
N THR A 442 -20.88 -6.32 -10.68
CA THR A 442 -20.41 -5.19 -9.87
C THR A 442 -18.96 -5.29 -9.41
N GLY A 443 -18.17 -6.23 -9.94
CA GLY A 443 -16.74 -6.36 -9.69
C GLY A 443 -15.94 -5.13 -10.14
N SER A 444 -16.23 -4.59 -11.36
CA SER A 444 -15.60 -3.34 -11.82
C SER A 444 -15.89 -2.16 -10.88
N GLY A 445 -17.08 -2.12 -10.32
CA GLY A 445 -17.49 -1.09 -9.37
C GLY A 445 -16.71 -1.19 -8.07
N TRP A 446 -16.72 -2.36 -7.44
CA TRP A 446 -16.01 -2.53 -6.17
C TRP A 446 -14.51 -2.27 -6.29
N LEU A 447 -13.89 -2.77 -7.33
CA LEU A 447 -12.47 -2.48 -7.62
C LEU A 447 -12.22 -0.99 -7.82
N SER A 448 -13.11 -0.27 -8.52
CA SER A 448 -12.97 1.17 -8.74
C SER A 448 -13.02 1.99 -7.44
N THR A 449 -13.70 1.48 -6.38
CA THR A 449 -13.72 2.18 -5.08
C THR A 449 -12.34 2.26 -4.43
N HIS A 450 -11.43 1.31 -4.71
CA HIS A 450 -10.06 1.36 -4.23
C HIS A 450 -9.25 2.54 -4.80
N LEU A 451 -9.59 2.99 -6.02
CA LEU A 451 -8.94 4.16 -6.63
C LEU A 451 -9.32 5.45 -5.90
N TRP A 452 -10.59 5.60 -5.55
CA TRP A 452 -11.06 6.72 -4.74
C TRP A 452 -10.53 6.64 -3.31
N GLU A 453 -10.53 5.46 -2.72
CA GLU A 453 -9.98 5.24 -1.37
C GLU A 453 -8.52 5.66 -1.27
N HIS A 454 -7.68 5.28 -2.24
CA HIS A 454 -6.28 5.71 -2.30
C HIS A 454 -6.15 7.24 -2.33
N PHE A 455 -6.99 7.92 -3.14
CA PHE A 455 -7.02 9.38 -3.18
C PHE A 455 -7.41 10.00 -1.84
N LEU A 456 -8.36 9.43 -1.10
CA LEU A 456 -8.80 9.95 0.20
C LEU A 456 -7.68 10.02 1.26
N PHE A 457 -6.65 9.16 1.14
CA PHE A 457 -5.47 9.20 2.03
C PHE A 457 -4.40 10.21 1.59
N ASN A 458 -4.50 10.74 0.36
CA ASN A 458 -3.74 11.89 -0.12
C ASN A 458 -4.62 12.78 -1.02
N PRO A 459 -5.58 13.53 -0.45
CA PRO A 459 -6.61 14.25 -1.21
C PRO A 459 -6.08 15.48 -1.99
N THR A 460 -4.79 15.75 -1.92
CA THR A 460 -4.11 16.78 -2.71
C THR A 460 -3.47 16.24 -3.99
N ASP A 461 -3.35 14.92 -4.15
CA ASP A 461 -2.79 14.29 -5.35
C ASP A 461 -3.79 14.28 -6.52
N LYS A 462 -4.02 15.46 -7.08
CA LYS A 462 -4.90 15.62 -8.24
C LYS A 462 -4.35 14.91 -9.48
N ALA A 463 -3.03 14.75 -9.59
CA ALA A 463 -2.42 14.05 -10.71
C ALA A 463 -2.79 12.57 -10.71
N PHE A 464 -2.75 11.93 -9.55
CA PHE A 464 -3.26 10.56 -9.38
C PHE A 464 -4.75 10.48 -9.74
N LEU A 465 -5.57 11.39 -9.19
CA LEU A 465 -7.01 11.38 -9.47
C LEU A 465 -7.32 11.58 -10.96
N GLU A 466 -6.60 12.46 -11.65
CA GLU A 466 -6.69 12.64 -13.10
C GLU A 466 -6.38 11.35 -13.86
N ASP A 467 -5.36 10.60 -13.45
CA ASP A 467 -4.92 9.36 -14.08
C ASP A 467 -5.93 8.23 -13.93
N VAL A 468 -6.59 8.11 -12.75
CA VAL A 468 -7.53 7.02 -12.46
C VAL A 468 -9.00 7.36 -12.77
N TYR A 469 -9.35 8.63 -12.90
CA TYR A 469 -10.72 9.08 -13.14
C TYR A 469 -11.37 8.45 -14.39
N PRO A 470 -10.68 8.27 -15.54
CA PRO A 470 -11.28 7.60 -16.70
C PRO A 470 -11.73 6.16 -16.40
N THR A 471 -11.00 5.45 -15.54
CA THR A 471 -11.32 4.08 -15.14
C THR A 471 -12.59 4.06 -14.26
N MET A 472 -12.67 4.95 -13.27
CA MET A 472 -13.87 5.12 -12.42
C MET A 472 -15.08 5.52 -13.24
N LYS A 473 -14.93 6.52 -14.12
CA LYS A 473 -15.96 6.97 -15.04
C LYS A 473 -16.44 5.84 -15.94
N GLY A 474 -15.55 5.03 -16.47
CA GLY A 474 -15.88 3.88 -17.33
C GLY A 474 -16.78 2.86 -16.62
N ALA A 475 -16.52 2.54 -15.35
CA ALA A 475 -17.40 1.68 -14.56
C ALA A 475 -18.77 2.33 -14.34
N ALA A 476 -18.82 3.62 -13.99
CA ALA A 476 -20.07 4.36 -13.85
C ALA A 476 -20.88 4.43 -15.16
N VAL A 477 -20.22 4.61 -16.31
CA VAL A 477 -20.87 4.58 -17.64
C VAL A 477 -21.49 3.22 -17.90
N PHE A 478 -20.81 2.12 -17.58
CA PHE A 478 -21.36 0.78 -17.73
C PHE A 478 -22.69 0.63 -16.96
N TYR A 479 -22.72 1.03 -15.68
CA TYR A 479 -23.96 0.91 -14.87
C TYR A 479 -25.08 1.80 -15.40
N LEU A 480 -24.80 3.04 -15.79
CA LEU A 480 -25.82 3.92 -16.41
C LEU A 480 -26.42 3.32 -17.67
N ASN A 481 -25.68 2.52 -18.43
CA ASN A 481 -26.11 1.96 -19.70
C ASN A 481 -26.67 0.53 -19.59
N SER A 482 -26.33 -0.22 -18.52
CA SER A 482 -26.73 -1.62 -18.33
C SER A 482 -27.90 -1.83 -17.37
N MET A 483 -28.10 -0.93 -16.39
CA MET A 483 -29.23 -0.98 -15.48
C MET A 483 -30.57 -0.81 -16.21
N VAL A 484 -31.61 -1.40 -15.65
CA VAL A 484 -32.99 -1.32 -16.17
C VAL A 484 -33.96 -0.95 -15.06
N GLU A 485 -35.12 -0.35 -15.47
CA GLU A 485 -36.23 -0.12 -14.52
C GLU A 485 -36.86 -1.45 -14.13
N GLU A 486 -37.00 -1.71 -12.82
CA GLU A 486 -37.69 -2.89 -12.33
C GLU A 486 -39.22 -2.65 -12.37
N PRO A 487 -39.99 -3.62 -12.87
CA PRO A 487 -41.44 -3.48 -12.97
C PRO A 487 -42.18 -4.03 -11.73
N VAL A 488 -41.50 -4.58 -10.75
CA VAL A 488 -42.09 -5.41 -9.68
C VAL A 488 -42.63 -4.60 -8.53
N SER A 489 -41.88 -3.60 -8.04
CA SER A 489 -42.27 -2.81 -6.86
C SER A 489 -43.23 -1.63 -7.19
N GLY A 490 -43.34 -1.25 -8.46
CA GLY A 490 -44.02 -0.05 -8.88
C GLY A 490 -43.25 1.25 -8.67
N ASN A 491 -42.09 1.22 -8.01
CA ASN A 491 -41.23 2.39 -7.80
C ASN A 491 -40.33 2.69 -8.99
N LYS A 492 -40.21 1.73 -9.92
CA LYS A 492 -39.33 1.85 -11.10
C LYS A 492 -37.88 2.15 -10.77
N TYR A 493 -37.38 1.49 -9.75
CA TYR A 493 -35.96 1.60 -9.40
C TYR A 493 -35.05 1.13 -10.54
N LEU A 494 -33.87 1.72 -10.66
CA LEU A 494 -32.82 1.24 -11.54
C LEU A 494 -32.07 0.11 -10.86
N VAL A 495 -32.02 -1.07 -11.48
CA VAL A 495 -31.42 -2.28 -10.92
C VAL A 495 -30.49 -2.96 -11.91
N SER A 496 -29.46 -3.65 -11.42
CA SER A 496 -28.71 -4.64 -12.16
C SER A 496 -29.59 -5.87 -12.41
N ALA A 497 -29.64 -6.36 -13.64
CA ALA A 497 -30.39 -7.56 -14.00
C ALA A 497 -29.88 -8.19 -15.32
N PRO A 498 -29.57 -9.49 -15.36
CA PRO A 498 -29.45 -10.41 -14.22
C PRO A 498 -28.24 -10.07 -13.33
N SER A 499 -28.26 -10.54 -12.07
CA SER A 499 -27.15 -10.47 -11.13
C SER A 499 -27.23 -11.63 -10.12
N ALA A 500 -26.38 -11.63 -9.12
CA ALA A 500 -26.38 -12.53 -7.98
C ALA A 500 -26.02 -11.77 -6.69
N SER A 501 -26.42 -12.29 -5.51
CA SER A 501 -25.79 -11.88 -4.26
C SER A 501 -24.65 -12.85 -3.97
N PRO A 502 -23.37 -12.49 -4.16
CA PRO A 502 -22.28 -13.43 -4.01
C PRO A 502 -22.20 -14.02 -2.58
N GLU A 503 -21.99 -15.30 -2.41
CA GLU A 503 -22.23 -16.39 -3.37
C GLU A 503 -23.45 -17.20 -2.89
N ASN A 504 -24.48 -16.46 -2.41
CA ASN A 504 -25.67 -17.02 -1.77
C ASN A 504 -26.81 -17.25 -2.76
N ALA A 505 -27.70 -18.15 -2.42
CA ALA A 505 -28.85 -18.54 -3.24
C ALA A 505 -30.17 -18.31 -2.48
N HIS A 506 -31.23 -17.94 -3.19
CA HIS A 506 -32.59 -17.87 -2.67
C HIS A 506 -33.47 -18.93 -3.33
N GLY A 507 -34.19 -19.68 -2.51
CA GLY A 507 -35.07 -20.75 -3.03
C GLY A 507 -34.38 -21.79 -3.91
N GLY A 508 -33.05 -21.92 -3.80
CA GLY A 508 -32.21 -22.82 -4.62
C GLY A 508 -31.71 -22.20 -5.93
N TYR A 509 -31.92 -20.90 -6.17
CA TYR A 509 -31.47 -20.18 -7.35
C TYR A 509 -30.45 -19.08 -6.98
N ASN A 510 -29.42 -18.92 -7.81
CA ASN A 510 -28.37 -17.93 -7.60
C ASN A 510 -28.70 -16.59 -8.26
N VAL A 511 -29.38 -16.61 -9.42
CA VAL A 511 -29.67 -15.39 -10.17
C VAL A 511 -30.82 -14.60 -9.55
N CYS A 512 -30.65 -13.29 -9.53
CA CYS A 512 -31.63 -12.33 -9.05
C CYS A 512 -31.54 -11.03 -9.85
N PHE A 513 -32.29 -10.01 -9.43
CA PHE A 513 -32.14 -8.64 -9.89
C PHE A 513 -32.03 -7.71 -8.68
N GLY A 514 -31.23 -6.65 -8.82
CA GLY A 514 -31.09 -5.60 -7.82
C GLY A 514 -30.76 -6.09 -6.40
N PRO A 515 -29.82 -7.04 -6.17
CA PRO A 515 -29.45 -7.42 -4.82
C PRO A 515 -28.87 -6.21 -4.07
N THR A 516 -28.98 -6.23 -2.75
CA THR A 516 -28.59 -5.08 -1.91
C THR A 516 -27.13 -4.71 -2.11
N MET A 517 -26.22 -5.69 -2.26
CA MET A 517 -24.81 -5.43 -2.50
C MET A 517 -24.57 -4.61 -3.76
N ASP A 518 -25.23 -4.98 -4.87
CA ASP A 518 -25.09 -4.23 -6.13
C ASP A 518 -25.53 -2.78 -5.98
N ASN A 519 -26.71 -2.58 -5.35
CA ASN A 519 -27.25 -1.24 -5.14
C ASN A 519 -26.31 -0.37 -4.28
N GLN A 520 -25.66 -0.98 -3.29
CA GLN A 520 -24.69 -0.31 -2.42
C GLN A 520 -23.41 0.02 -3.19
N ILE A 521 -22.83 -0.92 -3.93
CA ILE A 521 -21.62 -0.70 -4.73
C ILE A 521 -21.86 0.35 -5.82
N ILE A 522 -22.95 0.24 -6.59
CA ILE A 522 -23.27 1.19 -7.67
C ILE A 522 -23.46 2.60 -7.10
N ARG A 523 -24.07 2.72 -5.92
CA ARG A 523 -24.23 4.00 -5.21
C ARG A 523 -22.89 4.62 -4.88
N ASP A 524 -21.94 3.84 -4.37
CA ASP A 524 -20.58 4.32 -4.08
C ASP A 524 -19.84 4.72 -5.35
N VAL A 525 -19.89 3.91 -6.40
CA VAL A 525 -19.26 4.24 -7.70
C VAL A 525 -19.76 5.58 -8.23
N PHE A 526 -21.08 5.80 -8.20
CA PHE A 526 -21.63 7.08 -8.66
C PHE A 526 -21.22 8.23 -7.75
N ASN A 527 -21.37 8.09 -6.43
CA ASN A 527 -21.00 9.16 -5.50
C ASN A 527 -19.50 9.49 -5.57
N TYR A 528 -18.62 8.50 -5.62
CA TYR A 528 -17.18 8.72 -5.69
C TYR A 528 -16.77 9.32 -7.04
N THR A 529 -17.39 8.90 -8.14
CA THR A 529 -17.14 9.51 -9.46
C THR A 529 -17.70 10.95 -9.52
N ILE A 530 -18.82 11.24 -8.88
CA ILE A 530 -19.38 12.59 -8.73
C ILE A 530 -18.38 13.49 -7.97
N GLU A 531 -17.88 13.03 -6.82
CA GLU A 531 -16.92 13.80 -6.04
C GLU A 531 -15.58 13.98 -6.78
N ALA A 532 -15.06 12.93 -7.43
CA ALA A 532 -13.88 13.03 -8.29
C ALA A 532 -14.06 14.07 -9.42
N SER A 533 -15.22 14.05 -10.07
CA SER A 533 -15.59 15.05 -11.10
C SER A 533 -15.60 16.49 -10.55
N LYS A 534 -16.10 16.70 -9.33
CA LYS A 534 -16.09 18.01 -8.66
C LYS A 534 -14.66 18.47 -8.34
N VAL A 535 -13.83 17.59 -7.75
CA VAL A 535 -12.42 17.88 -7.43
C VAL A 535 -11.63 18.28 -8.68
N LEU A 536 -11.90 17.59 -9.80
CA LEU A 536 -11.24 17.84 -11.09
C LEU A 536 -11.90 18.95 -11.92
N GLY A 537 -13.09 19.44 -11.55
CA GLY A 537 -13.82 20.49 -12.25
C GLY A 537 -14.26 20.12 -13.67
N LYS A 538 -14.63 18.83 -13.92
CA LYS A 538 -14.97 18.33 -15.25
C LYS A 538 -16.23 17.46 -15.29
N ASP A 539 -16.73 17.18 -16.51
CA ASP A 539 -17.86 16.25 -16.78
C ASP A 539 -19.18 16.61 -16.06
N GLU A 540 -19.57 17.88 -16.04
CA GLU A 540 -20.76 18.36 -15.34
C GLU A 540 -22.08 17.68 -15.81
N ASP A 541 -22.27 17.52 -17.11
CA ASP A 541 -23.46 16.85 -17.67
C ASP A 541 -23.50 15.37 -17.27
N PHE A 542 -22.34 14.71 -17.26
CA PHE A 542 -22.23 13.32 -16.81
C PHE A 542 -22.51 13.18 -15.32
N ARG A 543 -22.00 14.11 -14.51
CA ARG A 543 -22.28 14.20 -13.08
C ARG A 543 -23.80 14.31 -12.81
N ALA A 544 -24.49 15.20 -13.51
CA ALA A 544 -25.95 15.36 -13.37
C ALA A 544 -26.72 14.06 -13.69
N ARG A 545 -26.27 13.29 -14.68
CA ARG A 545 -26.86 11.96 -14.99
C ARG A 545 -26.67 10.97 -13.84
N MET A 546 -25.48 10.92 -13.23
CA MET A 546 -25.22 10.06 -12.08
C MET A 546 -26.05 10.48 -10.85
N GLU A 547 -26.14 11.78 -10.55
CA GLU A 547 -26.95 12.31 -9.46
C GLU A 547 -28.45 11.96 -9.63
N ALA A 548 -28.94 11.97 -10.86
CA ALA A 548 -30.29 11.53 -11.17
C ALA A 548 -30.48 10.02 -10.97
N ALA A 549 -29.47 9.21 -11.36
CA ALA A 549 -29.50 7.76 -11.22
C ALA A 549 -29.43 7.32 -9.75
N VAL A 550 -28.58 7.95 -8.92
CA VAL A 550 -28.49 7.68 -7.47
C VAL A 550 -29.84 7.77 -6.77
N LYS A 551 -30.67 8.75 -7.13
CA LYS A 551 -32.02 8.93 -6.56
C LYS A 551 -32.97 7.80 -6.93
N ARG A 552 -32.67 7.04 -7.97
CA ARG A 552 -33.47 5.93 -8.48
C ARG A 552 -32.95 4.55 -8.10
N LEU A 553 -31.82 4.47 -7.40
CA LEU A 553 -31.34 3.20 -6.86
C LEU A 553 -32.21 2.76 -5.67
N PRO A 554 -32.48 1.44 -5.52
CA PRO A 554 -33.17 0.94 -4.34
C PRO A 554 -32.43 1.37 -3.07
N PRO A 555 -33.12 1.83 -2.01
CA PRO A 555 -32.50 2.06 -0.71
C PRO A 555 -32.16 0.72 -0.04
N THR A 556 -31.18 0.73 0.85
CA THR A 556 -30.98 -0.39 1.80
C THR A 556 -32.20 -0.51 2.71
N ARG A 557 -32.75 -1.72 2.85
CA ARG A 557 -34.01 -1.99 3.56
C ARG A 557 -33.82 -3.07 4.62
N THR A 558 -34.64 -2.96 5.68
CA THR A 558 -34.78 -4.04 6.66
C THR A 558 -35.97 -4.95 6.29
N GLY A 559 -35.78 -6.24 6.52
CA GLY A 559 -36.77 -7.27 6.20
C GLY A 559 -37.64 -7.66 7.41
N LYS A 560 -38.47 -8.67 7.20
CA LYS A 560 -39.49 -9.17 8.16
C LYS A 560 -38.93 -9.69 9.50
N TYR A 561 -37.65 -10.01 9.58
CA TYR A 561 -36.97 -10.42 10.81
C TYR A 561 -36.14 -9.28 11.43
N GLY A 562 -36.22 -8.07 10.89
CA GLY A 562 -35.41 -6.92 11.32
C GLY A 562 -33.98 -6.92 10.78
N GLN A 563 -33.62 -7.85 9.92
CA GLN A 563 -32.30 -7.95 9.25
C GLN A 563 -32.21 -6.95 8.08
N ILE A 564 -31.00 -6.67 7.59
CA ILE A 564 -30.83 -6.06 6.27
C ILE A 564 -31.23 -7.09 5.20
N MET A 565 -32.10 -6.72 4.27
CA MET A 565 -32.50 -7.59 3.18
C MET A 565 -31.32 -7.84 2.23
N GLU A 566 -31.04 -9.10 1.90
CA GLU A 566 -29.96 -9.47 0.98
C GLU A 566 -30.39 -9.29 -0.49
N TRP A 567 -31.63 -9.60 -0.79
CA TRP A 567 -32.19 -9.50 -2.14
C TRP A 567 -33.22 -8.37 -2.29
N PHE A 568 -33.66 -8.14 -3.52
CA PHE A 568 -34.67 -7.12 -3.80
C PHE A 568 -36.02 -7.43 -3.12
N GLU A 569 -36.38 -8.71 -3.03
CA GLU A 569 -37.51 -9.20 -2.24
C GLU A 569 -37.02 -9.87 -0.96
N ASP A 570 -37.84 -9.91 0.07
CA ASP A 570 -37.46 -10.42 1.40
C ASP A 570 -37.51 -11.97 1.43
N TRP A 571 -36.49 -12.59 0.83
CA TRP A 571 -36.28 -14.05 0.83
C TRP A 571 -35.36 -14.53 1.95
N ASP A 572 -34.89 -13.62 2.78
CA ASP A 572 -33.93 -13.92 3.85
C ASP A 572 -34.44 -15.01 4.80
N ASN A 573 -33.51 -15.87 5.20
CA ASN A 573 -33.76 -16.96 6.14
C ASN A 573 -32.88 -16.74 7.40
N PRO A 574 -33.50 -16.59 8.60
CA PRO A 574 -32.74 -16.34 9.83
C PRO A 574 -31.86 -17.51 10.27
N ASN A 575 -32.05 -18.69 9.67
CA ASN A 575 -31.21 -19.86 9.91
C ASN A 575 -30.09 -20.03 8.87
N ASP A 576 -29.99 -19.16 7.89
CA ASP A 576 -28.94 -19.18 6.90
C ASP A 576 -27.61 -18.79 7.54
N LYS A 577 -26.62 -19.68 7.43
CA LYS A 577 -25.24 -19.51 7.95
C LYS A 577 -24.23 -19.34 6.83
N HIS A 578 -24.67 -18.84 5.68
CA HIS A 578 -23.76 -18.61 4.55
C HIS A 578 -22.57 -17.75 4.95
N ARG A 579 -21.38 -18.10 4.45
CA ARG A 579 -20.13 -17.41 4.78
C ARG A 579 -20.06 -15.98 4.24
N HIS A 580 -20.68 -15.70 3.08
CA HIS A 580 -20.81 -14.35 2.55
C HIS A 580 -21.89 -13.56 3.27
N VAL A 581 -21.62 -12.29 3.52
CA VAL A 581 -22.54 -11.32 4.12
C VAL A 581 -22.59 -10.08 3.21
N SER A 582 -22.81 -10.32 1.92
CA SER A 582 -22.68 -9.37 0.81
C SER A 582 -23.53 -8.11 0.98
N HIS A 583 -24.74 -8.25 1.53
CA HIS A 583 -25.67 -7.15 1.80
C HIS A 583 -25.23 -6.21 2.94
N LEU A 584 -24.12 -6.51 3.63
CA LEU A 584 -23.47 -5.61 4.59
C LEU A 584 -22.26 -4.86 4.00
N TYR A 585 -22.03 -4.90 2.68
CA TYR A 585 -21.04 -4.04 2.02
C TYR A 585 -21.23 -2.57 2.44
N GLY A 586 -22.45 -2.11 2.59
CA GLY A 586 -22.79 -0.76 3.04
C GLY A 586 -22.34 -0.40 4.45
N LEU A 587 -22.07 -1.40 5.32
CA LEU A 587 -21.47 -1.22 6.65
C LEU A 587 -19.93 -1.18 6.54
N PHE A 588 -19.33 -2.14 5.80
CA PHE A 588 -17.92 -2.21 5.52
C PHE A 588 -17.67 -3.00 4.21
N PRO A 589 -16.82 -2.51 3.27
CA PRO A 589 -15.91 -1.35 3.38
C PRO A 589 -16.56 0.02 3.19
N SER A 590 -17.78 0.10 2.65
CA SER A 590 -18.53 1.35 2.54
C SER A 590 -18.86 1.97 3.91
N HIS A 591 -19.50 3.12 3.89
CA HIS A 591 -19.99 3.83 5.08
C HIS A 591 -21.42 4.34 4.91
N GLN A 592 -22.25 3.60 4.14
CA GLN A 592 -23.67 3.88 3.96
C GLN A 592 -24.50 3.49 5.18
N ILE A 593 -23.96 2.61 6.03
CA ILE A 593 -24.56 2.17 7.31
C ILE A 593 -23.61 2.59 8.42
N THR A 594 -24.00 3.60 9.21
CA THR A 594 -23.19 4.13 10.30
C THR A 594 -24.03 4.34 11.56
N PRO A 595 -23.44 4.21 12.78
CA PRO A 595 -24.17 4.47 14.03
C PRO A 595 -24.75 5.89 14.11
N GLU A 596 -24.07 6.88 13.50
CA GLU A 596 -24.41 8.29 13.59
C GLU A 596 -25.57 8.68 12.64
N GLU A 597 -25.52 8.19 11.38
CA GLU A 597 -26.43 8.67 10.32
C GLU A 597 -27.61 7.71 10.05
N THR A 598 -27.38 6.39 10.26
CA THR A 598 -28.38 5.38 9.90
C THR A 598 -28.61 4.35 11.02
N PRO A 599 -28.95 4.79 12.28
CA PRO A 599 -29.04 3.92 13.44
C PRO A 599 -30.05 2.76 13.30
N ASP A 600 -31.09 2.91 12.49
CA ASP A 600 -32.04 1.81 12.22
C ASP A 600 -31.46 0.76 11.30
N LEU A 601 -30.64 1.13 10.31
CA LEU A 601 -29.91 0.17 9.50
C LEU A 601 -28.81 -0.53 10.30
N VAL A 602 -28.21 0.14 11.27
CA VAL A 602 -27.24 -0.47 12.22
C VAL A 602 -27.89 -1.59 13.03
N LYS A 603 -29.14 -1.40 13.51
CA LYS A 603 -29.89 -2.47 14.17
C LYS A 603 -30.13 -3.65 13.22
N GLY A 604 -30.49 -3.35 11.96
CA GLY A 604 -30.66 -4.37 10.92
C GLY A 604 -29.38 -5.13 10.62
N ALA A 605 -28.24 -4.43 10.53
CA ALA A 605 -26.94 -5.04 10.30
C ALA A 605 -26.53 -5.96 11.48
N LYS A 606 -26.78 -5.52 12.72
CA LYS A 606 -26.55 -6.35 13.91
C LYS A 606 -27.39 -7.61 13.87
N THR A 607 -28.69 -7.50 13.58
CA THR A 607 -29.58 -8.65 13.43
C THR A 607 -29.10 -9.60 12.33
N THR A 608 -28.65 -9.08 11.21
CA THR A 608 -28.04 -9.90 10.12
C THR A 608 -26.85 -10.72 10.62
N LEU A 609 -25.91 -10.07 11.34
CA LEU A 609 -24.71 -10.75 11.84
C LEU A 609 -25.05 -11.80 12.90
N GLU A 610 -26.01 -11.52 13.78
CA GLU A 610 -26.51 -12.48 14.77
C GLU A 610 -27.15 -13.71 14.10
N GLN A 611 -27.95 -13.50 13.04
CA GLN A 611 -28.55 -14.57 12.24
C GLN A 611 -27.50 -15.41 11.50
N ARG A 612 -26.52 -14.77 10.83
CA ARG A 612 -25.41 -15.46 10.14
C ARG A 612 -24.50 -16.20 11.12
N GLY A 613 -24.41 -15.71 12.37
CA GLY A 613 -23.56 -16.29 13.40
C GLY A 613 -22.09 -15.95 13.20
N ASP A 614 -21.27 -16.37 14.16
CA ASP A 614 -19.86 -16.03 14.20
C ASP A 614 -19.00 -17.01 13.39
N ASP A 615 -19.28 -18.32 13.50
CA ASP A 615 -18.47 -19.34 12.84
C ASP A 615 -18.54 -19.21 11.30
N ALA A 616 -17.35 -19.21 10.69
CA ALA A 616 -17.19 -19.08 9.25
C ALA A 616 -15.76 -19.46 8.81
N THR A 617 -15.47 -19.31 7.51
CA THR A 617 -14.11 -19.40 6.96
C THR A 617 -13.23 -18.23 7.42
N GLY A 618 -11.90 -18.37 7.32
CA GLY A 618 -10.96 -17.36 7.81
C GLY A 618 -11.25 -15.95 7.30
N TRP A 619 -11.37 -15.77 5.97
CA TRP A 619 -11.69 -14.45 5.42
C TRP A 619 -13.08 -13.92 5.84
N SER A 620 -14.05 -14.80 6.02
CA SER A 620 -15.38 -14.37 6.47
C SER A 620 -15.35 -13.89 7.93
N LEU A 621 -14.58 -14.56 8.80
CA LEU A 621 -14.31 -14.08 10.15
C LEU A 621 -13.63 -12.70 10.11
N ALA A 622 -12.63 -12.53 9.26
CA ALA A 622 -11.94 -11.26 9.11
C ALA A 622 -12.89 -10.14 8.65
N TRP A 623 -13.81 -10.43 7.73
CA TRP A 623 -14.85 -9.46 7.35
C TRP A 623 -15.77 -9.11 8.53
N LYS A 624 -16.21 -10.12 9.27
CA LYS A 624 -17.06 -9.91 10.46
C LYS A 624 -16.35 -9.12 11.56
N ILE A 625 -15.03 -9.24 11.73
CA ILE A 625 -14.25 -8.39 12.64
C ILE A 625 -14.43 -6.91 12.26
N ASN A 626 -14.29 -6.57 10.96
CA ASN A 626 -14.51 -5.21 10.46
C ASN A 626 -15.95 -4.74 10.71
N PHE A 627 -16.96 -5.60 10.49
CA PHE A 627 -18.35 -5.25 10.76
C PHE A 627 -18.60 -4.92 12.22
N TRP A 628 -18.17 -5.76 13.16
CA TRP A 628 -18.35 -5.52 14.58
C TRP A 628 -17.56 -4.30 15.08
N ALA A 629 -16.39 -4.04 14.49
CA ALA A 629 -15.66 -2.80 14.74
C ALA A 629 -16.45 -1.57 14.29
N ARG A 630 -17.09 -1.59 13.10
CA ARG A 630 -17.95 -0.52 12.60
C ARG A 630 -19.26 -0.36 13.39
N LEU A 631 -19.72 -1.41 14.06
CA LEU A 631 -20.83 -1.37 15.00
C LEU A 631 -20.42 -0.90 16.40
N HIS A 632 -19.15 -0.53 16.60
CA HIS A 632 -18.54 -0.13 17.86
C HIS A 632 -18.64 -1.21 18.96
N ASP A 633 -18.69 -2.48 18.59
CA ASP A 633 -18.69 -3.62 19.52
C ASP A 633 -17.31 -4.30 19.53
N GLY A 634 -16.38 -3.70 20.27
CA GLY A 634 -14.99 -4.17 20.34
C GLY A 634 -14.85 -5.56 20.98
N ASP A 635 -15.68 -5.89 21.96
CA ASP A 635 -15.62 -7.20 22.62
C ASP A 635 -16.08 -8.32 21.68
N HIS A 636 -17.09 -8.07 20.86
CA HIS A 636 -17.52 -9.02 19.83
C HIS A 636 -16.48 -9.13 18.70
N ALA A 637 -15.95 -8.01 18.23
CA ALA A 637 -14.85 -8.00 17.24
C ALA A 637 -13.65 -8.84 17.75
N TYR A 638 -13.26 -8.65 19.00
CA TYR A 638 -12.16 -9.41 19.61
C TYR A 638 -12.48 -10.90 19.80
N LYS A 639 -13.73 -11.24 20.10
CA LYS A 639 -14.17 -12.65 20.10
C LYS A 639 -13.88 -13.31 18.76
N LEU A 640 -14.12 -12.63 17.64
CA LEU A 640 -13.84 -13.15 16.31
C LEU A 640 -12.34 -13.19 16.01
N VAL A 641 -11.54 -12.22 16.48
CA VAL A 641 -10.06 -12.30 16.43
C VAL A 641 -9.58 -13.56 17.13
N ARG A 642 -10.14 -13.89 18.30
CA ARG A 642 -9.80 -15.14 19.01
C ARG A 642 -10.18 -16.39 18.22
N MET A 643 -11.34 -16.40 17.55
CA MET A 643 -11.76 -17.51 16.71
C MET A 643 -10.84 -17.68 15.50
N LEU A 644 -10.41 -16.58 14.89
CA LEU A 644 -9.50 -16.58 13.74
C LEU A 644 -8.12 -17.14 14.11
N LEU A 645 -7.61 -16.82 15.29
CA LEU A 645 -6.27 -17.23 15.76
C LEU A 645 -6.26 -18.64 16.40
N THR A 646 -7.10 -19.53 15.93
CA THR A 646 -7.16 -20.95 16.34
C THR A 646 -6.65 -21.87 15.23
N PRO A 647 -6.26 -23.11 15.52
CA PRO A 647 -5.81 -24.07 14.50
C PRO A 647 -6.83 -24.33 13.39
N ASP A 648 -8.11 -24.04 13.62
CA ASP A 648 -9.17 -24.23 12.61
C ASP A 648 -9.16 -23.15 11.53
N ARG A 649 -8.59 -21.97 11.84
CA ARG A 649 -8.58 -20.78 10.96
C ARG A 649 -7.21 -20.16 10.76
N THR A 650 -6.17 -20.63 11.48
CA THR A 650 -4.78 -20.16 11.32
C THR A 650 -3.84 -21.36 11.34
N TYR A 651 -3.09 -21.54 10.27
CA TYR A 651 -2.09 -22.59 10.14
C TYR A 651 -0.85 -22.33 11.01
N ASN A 652 0.00 -23.34 11.12
CA ASN A 652 1.19 -23.29 11.97
C ASN A 652 2.17 -22.16 11.60
N ASN A 653 2.22 -21.72 10.34
CA ASN A 653 3.03 -20.61 9.87
C ASN A 653 2.27 -19.28 9.83
N LEU A 654 1.13 -19.19 10.50
CA LEU A 654 0.22 -18.05 10.57
C LEU A 654 -0.52 -17.70 9.27
N PHE A 655 -0.45 -18.52 8.22
CA PHE A 655 -1.34 -18.39 7.08
C PHE A 655 -2.78 -18.61 7.48
N ASP A 656 -3.69 -17.82 6.92
CA ASP A 656 -5.12 -17.96 7.12
C ASP A 656 -5.67 -19.25 6.50
N ALA A 657 -6.67 -19.83 7.15
CA ALA A 657 -7.34 -21.04 6.71
C ALA A 657 -8.80 -20.77 6.38
N HIS A 658 -9.08 -20.87 5.08
CA HIS A 658 -10.49 -21.05 4.64
C HIS A 658 -11.14 -22.30 5.30
N PRO A 659 -10.60 -23.56 5.40
CA PRO A 659 -9.51 -24.23 4.70
C PRO A 659 -9.83 -24.61 3.24
N PRO A 660 -8.86 -24.77 2.32
CA PRO A 660 -7.40 -24.63 2.50
C PRO A 660 -6.93 -23.18 2.67
N PHE A 661 -5.61 -22.96 2.55
CA PHE A 661 -4.99 -21.64 2.66
C PHE A 661 -5.59 -20.63 1.66
N GLN A 662 -6.03 -19.51 2.20
CA GLN A 662 -6.33 -18.26 1.49
C GLN A 662 -5.76 -17.09 2.29
N ILE A 663 -5.08 -16.16 1.62
CA ILE A 663 -4.33 -15.08 2.31
C ILE A 663 -5.20 -13.91 2.76
N ASP A 664 -6.36 -13.79 2.19
CA ASP A 664 -7.31 -12.68 2.38
C ASP A 664 -7.73 -12.50 3.84
N GLY A 665 -7.90 -13.57 4.60
CA GLY A 665 -8.16 -13.49 6.04
C GLY A 665 -7.02 -12.86 6.83
N ASN A 666 -5.76 -13.07 6.45
CA ASN A 666 -4.61 -12.39 7.05
C ASN A 666 -4.70 -10.86 6.88
N PHE A 667 -5.06 -10.39 5.69
CA PHE A 667 -5.15 -8.97 5.37
C PHE A 667 -6.41 -8.32 5.96
N GLY A 668 -7.56 -8.98 5.86
CA GLY A 668 -8.81 -8.51 6.44
C GLY A 668 -8.75 -8.36 7.97
N ALA A 669 -7.96 -9.20 8.66
CA ALA A 669 -7.74 -9.07 10.09
C ALA A 669 -6.92 -7.82 10.45
N VAL A 670 -5.90 -7.48 9.65
CA VAL A 670 -5.15 -6.21 9.85
C VAL A 670 -6.08 -5.02 9.72
N SER A 671 -6.92 -5.00 8.69
CA SER A 671 -7.95 -3.97 8.52
C SER A 671 -8.90 -3.91 9.71
N GLY A 672 -9.42 -5.05 10.18
CA GLY A 672 -10.33 -5.14 11.30
C GLY A 672 -9.73 -4.61 12.60
N ILE A 673 -8.46 -4.94 12.89
CA ILE A 673 -7.75 -4.42 14.07
C ILE A 673 -7.57 -2.89 13.95
N ASN A 674 -7.24 -2.36 12.77
CA ASN A 674 -7.18 -0.92 12.56
C ASN A 674 -8.55 -0.25 12.80
N GLU A 675 -9.65 -0.83 12.29
CA GLU A 675 -11.01 -0.32 12.50
C GLU A 675 -11.45 -0.37 13.98
N MET A 676 -10.90 -1.31 14.78
CA MET A 676 -11.13 -1.32 16.23
C MET A 676 -10.46 -0.14 16.94
N LEU A 677 -9.32 0.35 16.42
CA LEU A 677 -8.51 1.41 17.02
C LEU A 677 -8.82 2.81 16.45
N ILE A 678 -8.96 2.93 15.15
CA ILE A 678 -9.21 4.19 14.44
C ILE A 678 -10.15 3.95 13.27
N GLN A 679 -11.19 4.80 13.16
CA GLN A 679 -12.04 4.89 11.98
C GLN A 679 -11.99 6.32 11.44
N SER A 680 -12.01 6.49 10.13
CA SER A 680 -11.90 7.81 9.50
C SER A 680 -12.86 8.02 8.33
N HIS A 681 -13.94 7.23 8.26
CA HIS A 681 -15.02 7.45 7.30
C HIS A 681 -15.93 8.61 7.75
N GLY A 682 -16.72 9.16 6.82
CA GLY A 682 -17.64 10.25 7.14
C GLY A 682 -16.97 11.58 7.52
N GLY A 683 -15.68 11.76 7.14
CA GLY A 683 -14.95 13.02 7.37
C GLY A 683 -14.45 13.24 8.79
N LYS A 684 -14.59 12.27 9.70
CA LYS A 684 -14.15 12.36 11.10
C LYS A 684 -13.21 11.23 11.46
N ILE A 685 -12.23 11.52 12.33
CA ILE A 685 -11.35 10.51 12.92
C ILE A 685 -11.96 10.09 14.27
N GLN A 686 -12.51 8.88 14.33
CA GLN A 686 -13.03 8.27 15.54
C GLN A 686 -11.91 7.50 16.24
N VAL A 687 -11.63 7.86 17.48
CA VAL A 687 -10.53 7.31 18.28
C VAL A 687 -11.04 6.22 19.21
N LEU A 688 -10.43 5.03 19.15
CA LEU A 688 -10.79 3.83 19.92
C LEU A 688 -12.28 3.48 19.86
N PRO A 689 -12.93 3.50 18.68
CA PRO A 689 -14.38 3.30 18.57
C PRO A 689 -14.83 1.91 19.02
N ALA A 690 -13.96 0.90 18.91
CA ALA A 690 -14.26 -0.50 19.22
C ALA A 690 -13.12 -1.17 20.01
N LEU A 691 -12.57 -0.48 21.01
CA LEU A 691 -11.52 -1.03 21.88
C LEU A 691 -12.11 -2.16 22.74
N PRO A 692 -11.59 -3.41 22.68
CA PRO A 692 -12.10 -4.50 23.47
C PRO A 692 -11.64 -4.39 24.92
N SER A 693 -12.42 -4.94 25.85
CA SER A 693 -12.12 -4.94 27.28
C SER A 693 -10.82 -5.68 27.65
N GLN A 694 -10.30 -6.52 26.77
CA GLN A 694 -9.05 -7.27 26.93
C GLN A 694 -7.81 -6.41 26.67
N TRP A 695 -7.89 -5.40 25.82
CA TRP A 695 -6.79 -4.50 25.53
C TRP A 695 -6.85 -3.27 26.45
N LYS A 696 -6.64 -3.52 27.73
CA LYS A 696 -6.79 -2.47 28.76
C LYS A 696 -5.75 -1.37 28.61
N ASP A 697 -4.53 -1.73 28.32
CA ASP A 697 -3.40 -0.83 28.15
C ASP A 697 -2.77 -1.10 26.78
N GLY A 698 -2.33 -0.08 26.09
CA GLY A 698 -1.68 -0.26 24.80
C GLY A 698 -1.31 1.05 24.15
N SER A 699 -0.68 0.91 22.99
CA SER A 699 -0.30 2.04 22.15
C SER A 699 -0.23 1.62 20.67
N VAL A 700 -0.40 2.60 19.80
CA VAL A 700 -0.18 2.42 18.36
C VAL A 700 0.49 3.66 17.79
N LYS A 701 1.32 3.45 16.77
CA LYS A 701 2.00 4.48 16.00
C LYS A 701 1.90 4.19 14.50
N GLY A 702 1.73 5.24 13.70
CA GLY A 702 1.93 5.21 12.27
C GLY A 702 0.77 4.65 11.44
N ILE A 703 -0.39 4.32 12.04
CA ILE A 703 -1.60 4.01 11.25
C ILE A 703 -2.14 5.29 10.63
N ARG A 704 -2.75 5.16 9.45
CA ARG A 704 -3.21 6.32 8.69
C ARG A 704 -4.73 6.47 8.73
N ALA A 705 -5.16 7.71 8.54
CA ALA A 705 -6.54 8.09 8.40
C ALA A 705 -6.77 8.92 7.14
N ARG A 706 -8.00 8.87 6.60
CA ARG A 706 -8.41 9.65 5.44
C ARG A 706 -8.23 11.14 5.70
N GLY A 707 -8.05 11.92 4.64
CA GLY A 707 -7.74 13.35 4.74
C GLY A 707 -6.25 13.65 4.83
N GLY A 708 -5.36 12.66 4.61
CA GLY A 708 -3.91 12.82 4.71
C GLY A 708 -3.43 12.93 6.15
N PHE A 709 -4.05 12.20 7.06
CA PHE A 709 -3.64 12.16 8.46
C PHE A 709 -2.90 10.87 8.81
N GLU A 710 -1.94 10.99 9.74
CA GLU A 710 -1.26 9.85 10.36
C GLU A 710 -1.41 9.95 11.89
N ILE A 711 -1.74 8.84 12.53
CA ILE A 711 -1.66 8.73 13.99
C ILE A 711 -0.19 8.55 14.33
N ASP A 712 0.50 9.67 14.55
CA ASP A 712 1.93 9.66 14.90
C ASP A 712 2.18 8.85 16.16
N SER A 713 1.30 8.99 17.15
CA SER A 713 1.27 8.11 18.32
C SER A 713 -0.08 8.21 19.04
N MET A 714 -0.53 7.10 19.61
CA MET A 714 -1.71 7.02 20.47
C MET A 714 -1.44 6.03 21.59
N ALA A 715 -1.89 6.35 22.79
CA ALA A 715 -1.79 5.48 23.96
C ALA A 715 -3.08 5.49 24.79
N TRP A 716 -3.41 4.35 25.38
CA TRP A 716 -4.54 4.19 26.28
C TRP A 716 -4.15 3.37 27.50
N LYS A 717 -4.85 3.59 28.60
CA LYS A 717 -4.65 2.90 29.87
C LYS A 717 -5.97 2.66 30.60
N GLY A 718 -6.16 1.46 31.11
CA GLY A 718 -7.42 1.07 31.75
C GLY A 718 -8.63 1.16 30.80
N GLY A 719 -8.43 0.93 29.50
CA GLY A 719 -9.44 1.04 28.44
C GLY A 719 -9.81 2.48 28.07
N LYS A 720 -9.00 3.47 28.45
CA LYS A 720 -9.28 4.89 28.17
C LYS A 720 -8.09 5.54 27.47
N LEU A 721 -8.37 6.37 26.49
CA LEU A 721 -7.38 7.22 25.86
C LEU A 721 -6.62 8.02 26.90
N THR A 722 -5.30 8.09 26.79
CA THR A 722 -4.44 8.94 27.64
C THR A 722 -3.75 10.02 26.83
N TYR A 723 -3.49 9.75 25.56
CA TYR A 723 -2.77 10.65 24.66
C TYR A 723 -2.99 10.23 23.21
N ILE A 724 -3.11 11.20 22.31
CA ILE A 724 -3.03 10.99 20.85
C ILE A 724 -2.34 12.16 20.18
N ALA A 725 -1.43 11.87 19.26
CA ALA A 725 -0.81 12.81 18.36
C ALA A 725 -1.22 12.47 16.91
N ILE A 726 -1.76 13.44 16.21
CA ILE A 726 -2.23 13.31 14.83
C ILE A 726 -1.41 14.26 13.96
N LYS A 727 -0.66 13.70 13.03
CA LYS A 727 0.07 14.45 12.02
C LYS A 727 -0.85 14.73 10.83
N SER A 728 -0.86 15.96 10.36
CA SER A 728 -1.52 16.37 9.13
C SER A 728 -0.48 16.48 8.01
N ASP A 729 -0.50 15.57 7.04
CA ASP A 729 0.46 15.61 5.93
C ASP A 729 0.16 16.74 4.94
N VAL A 730 -1.11 17.08 4.74
CA VAL A 730 -1.55 17.95 3.65
C VAL A 730 -2.42 19.14 4.07
N GLY A 731 -2.61 19.37 5.39
CA GLY A 731 -3.31 20.55 5.90
C GLY A 731 -4.83 20.52 5.76
N GLN A 732 -5.45 19.34 5.73
CA GLN A 732 -6.90 19.24 5.71
C GLN A 732 -7.51 19.59 7.07
N LYS A 733 -8.82 19.90 7.07
CA LYS A 733 -9.59 20.07 8.31
C LYS A 733 -9.58 18.75 9.11
N LEU A 734 -9.17 18.81 10.37
CA LEU A 734 -9.18 17.70 11.30
C LEU A 734 -10.45 17.76 12.16
N ASP A 735 -11.34 16.79 11.99
CA ASP A 735 -12.44 16.53 12.90
C ASP A 735 -12.14 15.23 13.66
N VAL A 736 -11.95 15.31 14.98
CA VAL A 736 -11.57 14.17 15.82
C VAL A 736 -12.60 13.94 16.93
N VAL A 737 -12.96 12.65 17.14
CA VAL A 737 -14.03 12.25 18.09
C VAL A 737 -13.52 11.16 19.02
N TYR A 738 -13.77 11.32 20.33
CA TYR A 738 -13.54 10.30 21.35
C TYR A 738 -14.48 10.46 22.55
N GLY A 739 -15.14 9.37 22.95
CA GLY A 739 -15.96 9.32 24.17
C GLY A 739 -17.08 10.37 24.21
N GLY A 740 -17.61 10.75 23.08
CA GLY A 740 -18.64 11.79 22.92
C GLY A 740 -18.11 13.23 22.86
N ASN A 741 -16.80 13.43 22.98
CA ASN A 741 -16.14 14.71 22.72
C ASN A 741 -15.78 14.80 21.24
N GLU A 742 -16.07 15.93 20.62
CA GLU A 742 -15.69 16.24 19.24
C GLU A 742 -14.88 17.54 19.21
N GLN A 743 -13.80 17.56 18.45
CA GLN A 743 -12.94 18.73 18.26
C GLN A 743 -12.64 18.92 16.79
N THR A 744 -12.58 20.17 16.37
CA THR A 744 -12.32 20.58 14.99
C THR A 744 -11.16 21.55 14.94
N TYR A 745 -10.20 21.29 14.03
CA TYR A 745 -9.04 22.15 13.81
C TYR A 745 -8.78 22.34 12.31
N ASN A 746 -8.47 23.57 11.91
CA ASN A 746 -7.81 23.81 10.62
C ASN A 746 -6.34 23.43 10.80
N THR A 747 -5.86 22.48 10.03
CA THR A 747 -4.49 21.96 10.21
C THR A 747 -3.54 22.58 9.19
N VAL A 748 -2.26 22.51 9.52
CA VAL A 748 -1.15 22.98 8.69
C VAL A 748 -0.40 21.74 8.17
N PRO A 749 -0.02 21.68 6.88
CA PRO A 749 0.76 20.58 6.33
C PRO A 749 2.04 20.33 7.14
N GLY A 750 2.29 19.04 7.44
CA GLY A 750 3.45 18.58 8.20
C GLY A 750 3.33 18.70 9.72
N SER A 751 2.34 19.44 10.24
CA SER A 751 2.21 19.69 11.68
C SER A 751 1.58 18.51 12.45
N VAL A 752 2.01 18.36 13.71
CA VAL A 752 1.49 17.35 14.64
C VAL A 752 0.62 18.04 15.69
N TYR A 753 -0.58 17.52 15.89
CA TYR A 753 -1.58 17.98 16.86
C TYR A 753 -1.67 16.97 17.99
N GLU A 754 -1.25 17.38 19.19
CA GLU A 754 -1.20 16.52 20.37
C GLU A 754 -2.38 16.78 21.31
N PHE A 755 -3.04 15.72 21.75
CA PHE A 755 -4.21 15.79 22.60
C PHE A 755 -4.06 14.93 23.86
N ASP A 756 -4.63 15.40 24.95
CA ASP A 756 -4.82 14.59 26.14
C ASP A 756 -5.97 13.56 25.99
N GLY A 757 -6.20 12.78 27.03
CA GLY A 757 -7.24 11.73 27.04
C GLY A 757 -8.69 12.25 26.93
N ASN A 758 -8.92 13.54 26.92
CA ASN A 758 -10.23 14.18 26.72
C ASN A 758 -10.30 14.97 25.40
N LEU A 759 -9.34 14.76 24.49
CA LEU A 759 -9.16 15.52 23.24
C LEU A 759 -8.91 17.01 23.44
N LYS A 760 -8.38 17.43 24.61
CA LYS A 760 -7.89 18.78 24.76
C LYS A 760 -6.50 18.88 24.11
N LEU A 761 -6.33 19.85 23.19
CA LEU A 761 -5.05 20.12 22.57
C LEU A 761 -4.01 20.54 23.62
N THR A 762 -2.84 19.91 23.61
CA THR A 762 -1.77 20.09 24.61
C THR A 762 -0.54 20.79 24.08
N ASN A 763 -0.28 20.72 22.77
CA ASN A 763 0.73 21.55 22.14
C ASN A 763 0.10 22.88 21.71
N GLN A 764 0.94 23.95 21.54
CA GLN A 764 0.41 25.25 21.14
C GLN A 764 -0.21 25.16 19.73
N PRO A 765 -1.48 25.54 19.56
CA PRO A 765 -2.02 25.68 18.23
C PRO A 765 -1.29 26.87 17.58
N PHE A 766 -0.87 26.72 16.34
CA PHE A 766 -0.39 27.85 15.56
C PHE A 766 -1.60 28.74 15.28
N GLU A 767 -1.69 29.89 15.99
CA GLU A 767 -2.72 30.87 15.68
C GLU A 767 -2.33 31.59 14.37
N PRO A 768 -3.26 31.69 13.40
CA PRO A 768 -2.96 32.44 12.19
C PRO A 768 -2.72 33.92 12.53
N VAL A 769 -1.61 34.46 12.05
CA VAL A 769 -1.34 35.88 12.22
C VAL A 769 -2.24 36.68 11.28
N THR A 770 -3.15 37.46 11.86
CA THR A 770 -4.03 38.32 11.06
C THR A 770 -3.22 39.46 10.42
N ILE A 771 -3.32 39.58 9.09
CA ILE A 771 -2.69 40.63 8.33
C ILE A 771 -3.66 41.82 8.14
N PRO A 772 -3.16 43.04 8.06
CA PRO A 772 -1.76 43.55 8.10
C PRO A 772 -1.07 43.21 9.43
N GLY A 773 0.14 42.67 9.35
CA GLY A 773 0.88 42.27 10.52
C GLY A 773 2.35 41.92 10.23
N LYS A 774 3.15 41.86 11.30
CA LYS A 774 4.55 41.44 11.27
C LYS A 774 4.65 40.02 11.85
N ILE A 775 5.43 39.15 11.23
CA ILE A 775 5.64 37.76 11.58
C ILE A 775 7.14 37.54 11.74
N GLN A 776 7.56 37.03 12.89
CA GLN A 776 8.94 36.64 13.12
C GLN A 776 9.25 35.35 12.34
N ALA A 777 10.43 35.25 11.75
CA ALA A 777 10.77 34.15 10.88
C ALA A 777 10.84 32.79 11.63
N GLU A 778 11.24 32.82 12.89
CA GLU A 778 11.25 31.61 13.76
C GLU A 778 9.85 31.16 14.20
N SER A 779 8.79 31.95 13.94
CA SER A 779 7.38 31.56 14.22
C SER A 779 6.78 30.69 13.11
N TYR A 780 7.60 29.92 12.39
CA TYR A 780 7.13 29.01 11.35
C TYR A 780 6.24 27.90 11.92
N VAL A 781 5.32 27.40 11.11
CA VAL A 781 4.43 26.28 11.44
C VAL A 781 4.92 24.96 10.83
N ALA A 782 5.78 25.05 9.80
CA ALA A 782 6.49 23.90 9.20
C ALA A 782 7.77 24.38 8.55
N MET A 783 8.80 23.53 8.51
CA MET A 783 10.09 23.85 7.88
C MET A 783 10.81 22.58 7.42
N ASP A 784 11.81 22.76 6.57
CA ASP A 784 12.84 21.77 6.28
C ASP A 784 14.18 22.50 6.09
N GLY A 785 15.24 21.94 6.68
CA GLY A 785 16.63 22.39 6.57
C GLY A 785 17.00 23.62 7.40
N VAL A 786 16.10 24.57 7.65
CA VAL A 786 16.41 25.82 8.38
C VAL A 786 16.63 25.57 9.88
N GLN A 787 17.42 26.46 10.52
CA GLN A 787 17.68 26.42 11.97
C GLN A 787 17.44 27.79 12.60
N ILE A 788 17.01 27.78 13.88
CA ILE A 788 16.92 29.02 14.67
C ILE A 788 18.28 29.29 15.29
N GLU A 789 18.81 30.51 15.08
CA GLU A 789 20.03 30.97 15.70
C GLU A 789 19.85 32.39 16.27
N PRO A 790 20.58 32.77 17.32
CA PRO A 790 20.57 34.14 17.81
C PRO A 790 21.43 35.06 16.92
N ASP A 791 20.95 36.30 16.67
CA ASP A 791 21.77 37.37 16.09
C ASP A 791 22.77 37.94 17.13
N GLU A 792 23.56 38.95 16.75
CA GLU A 792 24.53 39.58 17.65
C GLU A 792 23.88 40.29 18.88
N SER A 793 22.60 40.61 18.83
CA SER A 793 21.83 41.15 19.96
C SER A 793 21.22 40.10 20.86
N GLY A 794 21.26 38.82 20.44
CA GLY A 794 20.65 37.66 21.12
C GLY A 794 19.20 37.38 20.71
N GLU A 795 18.64 38.12 19.71
CA GLU A 795 17.31 37.88 19.17
C GLU A 795 17.33 36.70 18.17
N PRO A 796 16.30 35.82 18.20
CA PRO A 796 16.25 34.66 17.30
C PRO A 796 15.95 35.08 15.87
N ASN A 797 16.54 34.35 14.92
CA ASN A 797 16.26 34.43 13.48
C ASN A 797 16.41 33.05 12.84
N LEU A 798 16.01 32.87 11.58
CA LEU A 798 16.33 31.68 10.81
C LEU A 798 17.67 31.85 10.11
N GLY A 799 18.58 30.93 10.32
CA GLY A 799 19.84 30.76 9.63
C GLY A 799 20.04 29.34 9.08
N TRP A 800 21.26 29.06 8.61
CA TRP A 800 21.69 27.81 8.03
C TRP A 800 20.86 27.35 6.82
N ILE A 801 20.28 28.30 6.10
CA ILE A 801 19.35 28.11 5.00
C ILE A 801 20.11 27.71 3.73
N ASN A 802 19.82 26.56 3.17
CA ASN A 802 20.42 25.98 1.96
C ASN A 802 19.45 25.96 0.78
N ASP A 803 19.95 25.58 -0.40
CA ASP A 803 19.12 25.38 -1.58
C ASP A 803 18.13 24.25 -1.39
N GLY A 804 16.84 24.57 -1.56
CA GLY A 804 15.73 23.62 -1.38
C GLY A 804 15.10 23.61 0.00
N ASP A 805 15.66 24.33 0.99
CA ASP A 805 15.06 24.48 2.31
C ASP A 805 13.79 25.35 2.23
N TYR A 806 12.93 25.24 3.25
CA TYR A 806 11.73 26.08 3.33
C TYR A 806 11.31 26.39 4.77
N SER A 807 10.50 27.48 4.91
CA SER A 807 9.73 27.78 6.11
C SER A 807 8.28 28.15 5.74
N SER A 808 7.29 27.74 6.53
CA SER A 808 5.87 27.98 6.26
C SER A 808 5.20 28.71 7.42
N TYR A 809 4.24 29.56 7.10
CA TYR A 809 3.54 30.39 8.09
C TYR A 809 2.04 30.37 7.85
N LEU A 810 1.27 30.39 8.94
CA LEU A 810 -0.19 30.47 8.89
C LEU A 810 -0.63 31.92 9.05
N ILE A 811 -1.38 32.42 8.06
CA ILE A 811 -1.90 33.79 8.06
C ILE A 811 -3.42 33.81 7.91
N ASN A 812 -4.06 34.82 8.50
CA ASN A 812 -5.48 35.12 8.27
C ASN A 812 -5.61 36.43 7.47
N VAL A 813 -6.16 36.32 6.28
CA VAL A 813 -6.32 37.43 5.33
C VAL A 813 -7.76 37.96 5.41
N PRO A 814 -7.99 39.20 5.88
CA PRO A 814 -9.34 39.73 6.07
C PRO A 814 -10.11 39.99 4.78
N ALA A 815 -9.41 40.23 3.68
CA ALA A 815 -9.97 40.49 2.36
C ALA A 815 -9.01 40.06 1.27
N ALA A 816 -9.51 39.42 0.22
CA ALA A 816 -8.69 39.06 -0.95
C ALA A 816 -8.14 40.33 -1.63
N GLY A 817 -6.92 40.25 -2.18
CA GLY A 817 -6.30 41.34 -2.93
C GLY A 817 -4.78 41.33 -2.91
N THR A 818 -4.23 42.41 -3.44
CA THR A 818 -2.80 42.66 -3.51
C THR A 818 -2.33 43.28 -2.21
N TYR A 819 -1.27 42.73 -1.63
CA TYR A 819 -0.61 43.22 -0.43
C TYR A 819 0.87 43.49 -0.72
N THR A 820 1.54 44.24 0.15
CA THR A 820 3.00 44.39 0.14
C THR A 820 3.58 43.42 1.18
N LEU A 821 4.45 42.52 0.73
CA LEU A 821 5.30 41.67 1.57
C LEU A 821 6.64 42.40 1.73
N THR A 822 7.06 42.67 2.95
CA THR A 822 8.40 43.17 3.30
C THR A 822 9.10 42.13 4.15
N ALA A 823 10.31 41.73 3.77
CA ALA A 823 11.15 40.79 4.48
C ALA A 823 12.45 41.46 4.96
N ARG A 824 12.87 41.18 6.19
CA ARG A 824 14.15 41.60 6.75
C ARG A 824 15.12 40.45 6.70
N VAL A 825 16.16 40.58 5.91
CA VAL A 825 17.11 39.53 5.59
C VAL A 825 18.54 39.97 5.66
N ALA A 826 19.48 39.07 5.83
CA ALA A 826 20.92 39.31 5.74
C ALA A 826 21.57 38.16 4.94
N SER A 827 22.70 38.43 4.29
CA SER A 827 23.45 37.37 3.59
C SER A 827 24.94 37.74 3.50
N ALA A 828 25.79 36.75 3.67
CA ALA A 828 27.21 36.81 3.34
C ALA A 828 27.56 35.80 2.24
N ALA A 829 26.57 35.32 1.50
CA ALA A 829 26.75 34.40 0.38
C ALA A 829 27.56 35.04 -0.75
N GLU A 830 28.17 34.23 -1.60
CA GLU A 830 28.93 34.69 -2.75
C GLU A 830 28.04 35.23 -3.89
N GLU A 831 26.82 34.66 -4.01
CA GLU A 831 25.84 35.00 -5.05
C GLU A 831 24.47 35.32 -4.44
N ALA A 832 23.65 36.07 -5.17
CA ALA A 832 22.30 36.39 -4.75
C ALA A 832 21.42 35.14 -4.72
N SER A 833 20.61 35.01 -3.67
CA SER A 833 19.62 33.92 -3.52
C SER A 833 18.21 34.42 -3.85
N THR A 834 17.34 33.49 -4.14
CA THR A 834 15.94 33.72 -4.46
C THR A 834 15.03 33.12 -3.40
N VAL A 835 14.06 33.89 -2.92
CA VAL A 835 12.99 33.41 -2.03
C VAL A 835 11.69 33.45 -2.80
N THR A 836 11.09 32.29 -3.01
CA THR A 836 9.79 32.16 -3.68
C THR A 836 8.71 31.88 -2.64
N VAL A 837 7.66 32.70 -2.61
CA VAL A 837 6.54 32.53 -1.71
C VAL A 837 5.43 31.77 -2.44
N VAL A 838 5.03 30.61 -1.90
CA VAL A 838 3.99 29.75 -2.46
C VAL A 838 2.79 29.71 -1.51
N ASN A 839 1.57 29.66 -2.06
CA ASN A 839 0.36 29.47 -1.27
C ASN A 839 0.13 27.98 -0.94
N GLY A 840 -0.87 27.67 -0.11
CA GLY A 840 -1.22 26.31 0.30
C GLY A 840 -1.61 25.35 -0.84
N GLN A 841 -1.78 25.88 -2.08
CA GLN A 841 -2.04 25.09 -3.29
C GLN A 841 -0.78 24.85 -4.13
N GLY A 842 0.40 25.25 -3.61
CA GLY A 842 1.67 25.14 -4.32
C GLY A 842 1.91 26.17 -5.43
N LYS A 843 1.05 27.20 -5.53
CA LYS A 843 1.19 28.27 -6.52
C LYS A 843 2.11 29.37 -5.99
N ALA A 844 3.13 29.76 -6.77
CA ALA A 844 3.93 30.94 -6.45
C ALA A 844 3.07 32.20 -6.49
N VAL A 845 3.05 32.95 -5.38
CA VAL A 845 2.26 34.16 -5.17
C VAL A 845 3.11 35.39 -4.98
N ALA A 846 4.40 35.23 -4.69
CA ALA A 846 5.40 36.31 -4.63
C ALA A 846 6.81 35.72 -4.82
N GLN A 847 7.77 36.62 -5.16
CA GLN A 847 9.19 36.29 -5.20
C GLN A 847 10.02 37.55 -4.90
N PHE A 848 11.14 37.36 -4.20
CA PHE A 848 12.13 38.42 -4.02
C PHE A 848 13.55 37.83 -4.00
N MET A 849 14.52 38.69 -4.28
CA MET A 849 15.94 38.32 -4.25
C MET A 849 16.59 38.86 -2.99
N VAL A 850 17.48 38.06 -2.41
CA VAL A 850 18.39 38.45 -1.34
C VAL A 850 19.77 38.69 -1.96
N ASP A 851 20.17 39.97 -1.98
CA ASP A 851 21.38 40.44 -2.64
C ASP A 851 22.49 40.62 -1.59
N PRO A 852 23.54 39.80 -1.57
CA PRO A 852 24.64 39.92 -0.61
C PRO A 852 25.44 41.22 -0.77
N ALA A 853 25.31 41.93 -1.89
CA ALA A 853 25.94 43.25 -2.05
C ALA A 853 25.28 44.34 -1.19
N LYS A 854 24.07 44.10 -0.67
CA LYS A 854 23.34 45.02 0.21
C LYS A 854 23.62 44.81 1.70
N THR A 855 24.40 43.82 2.04
CA THR A 855 24.72 43.40 3.40
C THR A 855 26.24 43.15 3.49
N LYS A 856 26.81 43.25 4.69
CA LYS A 856 28.23 43.01 4.94
C LYS A 856 28.50 41.74 5.74
N GLY A 857 27.45 40.99 6.03
CA GLY A 857 27.54 39.76 6.83
C GLY A 857 26.18 39.18 7.18
N TRP A 858 26.19 38.07 7.89
CA TRP A 858 24.99 37.30 8.29
C TRP A 858 24.09 38.08 9.27
N ASN A 859 24.55 39.15 9.92
CA ASN A 859 23.81 39.97 10.87
C ASN A 859 23.69 41.44 10.42
N ASP A 860 24.05 41.75 9.19
CA ASP A 860 23.90 43.12 8.61
C ASP A 860 22.58 43.17 7.82
N TRP A 861 21.50 43.44 8.54
CA TRP A 861 20.13 43.30 8.09
C TRP A 861 19.69 44.43 7.14
N TYR A 862 18.96 44.04 6.08
CA TYR A 862 18.24 44.99 5.24
C TYR A 862 16.84 44.54 4.92
N GLU A 863 15.96 45.47 4.51
CA GLU A 863 14.59 45.14 4.13
C GLU A 863 14.47 45.08 2.60
N THR A 864 13.77 44.07 2.12
CA THR A 864 13.37 43.92 0.73
C THR A 864 11.86 43.73 0.65
N SER A 865 11.22 44.26 -0.41
CA SER A 865 9.75 44.21 -0.53
C SER A 865 9.34 43.74 -1.91
N THR A 866 8.20 43.05 -1.96
CA THR A 866 7.54 42.60 -3.18
C THR A 866 6.02 42.66 -3.00
N THR A 867 5.27 42.51 -4.08
CA THR A 867 3.80 42.37 -4.02
C THR A 867 3.41 40.89 -3.89
N ILE A 868 2.36 40.60 -3.12
CA ILE A 868 1.81 39.27 -2.93
C ILE A 868 0.29 39.33 -3.13
N GLU A 869 -0.23 38.37 -3.94
CA GLU A 869 -1.66 38.19 -4.14
C GLU A 869 -2.18 37.13 -3.15
N LEU A 870 -3.15 37.51 -2.33
CA LEU A 870 -3.69 36.65 -1.29
C LEU A 870 -5.21 36.56 -1.38
N ASP A 871 -5.74 35.34 -1.21
CA ASP A 871 -7.17 35.07 -1.07
C ASP A 871 -7.65 35.44 0.34
N LYS A 872 -8.96 35.66 0.51
CA LYS A 872 -9.56 35.91 1.82
C LYS A 872 -9.59 34.64 2.65
N GLY A 873 -9.27 34.74 3.95
CA GLY A 873 -9.38 33.70 4.96
C GLY A 873 -8.04 33.19 5.46
N GLU A 874 -8.09 32.13 6.24
CA GLU A 874 -6.89 31.46 6.76
C GLU A 874 -6.22 30.66 5.64
N GLN A 875 -4.91 30.84 5.53
CA GLN A 875 -4.11 30.16 4.51
C GLN A 875 -2.65 30.04 4.94
N THR A 876 -1.98 29.01 4.42
CA THR A 876 -0.55 28.84 4.59
C THR A 876 0.20 29.52 3.45
N ILE A 877 1.25 30.24 3.76
CA ILE A 877 2.27 30.70 2.82
C ILE A 877 3.60 30.04 3.16
N LYS A 878 4.29 29.57 2.13
CA LYS A 878 5.59 28.90 2.27
C LYS A 878 6.65 29.68 1.54
N PHE A 879 7.76 29.93 2.20
CA PHE A 879 8.96 30.55 1.65
C PHE A 879 9.93 29.43 1.24
N ASP A 880 10.07 29.20 -0.04
CA ASP A 880 11.06 28.29 -0.63
C ASP A 880 12.35 29.05 -0.92
N TYR A 881 13.47 28.54 -0.44
CA TYR A 881 14.78 29.16 -0.59
C TYR A 881 15.56 28.47 -1.70
N SER A 882 16.19 29.27 -2.59
CA SER A 882 17.01 28.73 -3.68
C SER A 882 18.24 29.60 -3.99
N GLY A 883 19.36 28.93 -4.28
CA GLY A 883 20.63 29.59 -4.62
C GLY A 883 21.74 28.59 -4.88
N THR A 884 22.95 29.12 -5.12
CA THR A 884 24.13 28.31 -5.50
C THR A 884 25.19 28.24 -4.41
N SER A 885 25.07 29.05 -3.35
CA SER A 885 25.98 29.09 -2.21
C SER A 885 25.62 27.99 -1.19
N ASP A 886 26.59 27.56 -0.36
CA ASP A 886 26.37 26.58 0.71
C ASP A 886 25.35 27.10 1.74
N PHE A 887 25.39 28.39 2.09
CA PHE A 887 24.37 29.07 2.90
C PHE A 887 23.88 30.27 2.13
N LEU A 888 22.55 30.51 2.15
CA LEU A 888 21.89 31.47 1.28
C LEU A 888 21.63 32.81 1.98
N LEU A 889 21.02 32.79 3.14
CA LEU A 889 20.57 33.95 3.87
C LEU A 889 20.25 33.63 5.33
N ASN A 890 20.22 34.71 6.16
CA ASN A 890 19.52 34.74 7.42
C ASN A 890 18.21 35.53 7.26
N PHE A 891 17.14 35.09 7.94
CA PHE A 891 15.81 35.65 7.82
C PHE A 891 15.26 35.97 9.22
N ASP A 892 15.04 37.26 9.51
CA ASP A 892 14.62 37.78 10.82
C ASP A 892 13.10 37.84 10.94
N TRP A 893 12.44 38.54 10.05
CA TRP A 893 11.00 38.69 10.03
C TRP A 893 10.47 39.06 8.64
N PHE A 894 9.17 38.90 8.46
CA PHE A 894 8.44 39.53 7.36
C PHE A 894 7.17 40.21 7.84
N SER A 895 6.67 41.19 7.07
CA SER A 895 5.38 41.81 7.30
C SER A 895 4.56 41.84 6.02
N ILE A 896 3.24 41.69 6.17
CA ILE A 896 2.30 41.83 5.05
C ILE A 896 1.37 43.00 5.38
N GLY A 897 1.35 44.01 4.51
CA GLY A 897 0.57 45.23 4.68
C GLY A 897 -0.32 45.55 3.47
N LYS A 898 -1.36 46.36 3.63
CA LYS A 898 -2.06 46.94 2.47
C LYS A 898 -1.13 47.91 1.76
N GLY A 899 -0.96 47.70 0.44
CA GLY A 899 -0.13 48.61 -0.36
C GLY A 899 -0.58 50.06 -0.20
N SER A 900 0.36 50.97 0.16
CA SER A 900 0.18 52.37 -0.08
C SER A 900 0.37 52.62 -1.57
N ASP A 901 -0.33 53.55 -2.18
CA ASP A 901 -0.40 53.83 -3.63
C ASP A 901 0.92 54.27 -4.31
N ALA A 902 2.07 53.83 -3.84
CA ALA A 902 3.37 54.10 -4.41
C ALA A 902 4.35 52.96 -4.27
N VAL A 903 4.16 51.91 -5.09
CA VAL A 903 5.26 50.98 -5.41
C VAL A 903 5.90 51.51 -6.71
N PRO A 904 7.21 51.77 -6.78
CA PRO A 904 7.87 52.13 -8.02
C PRO A 904 7.68 51.04 -9.07
N GLU A 905 7.40 51.41 -10.30
CA GLU A 905 7.09 50.56 -11.46
C GLU A 905 8.21 49.53 -11.83
N ALA A 906 9.34 49.58 -11.11
CA ALA A 906 10.51 48.73 -11.30
C ALA A 906 10.43 47.35 -10.61
N SER A 907 9.37 47.04 -9.85
CA SER A 907 9.26 45.77 -9.07
C SER A 907 8.28 44.75 -9.64
N ARG A 908 7.77 44.95 -10.84
CA ARG A 908 6.99 43.90 -11.53
C ARG A 908 7.93 42.92 -12.22
N VAL A 909 8.52 42.02 -11.46
CA VAL A 909 9.13 40.81 -12.05
C VAL A 909 8.00 39.82 -12.30
N ALA A 910 7.58 39.74 -13.56
CA ALA A 910 6.72 38.66 -13.98
C ALA A 910 7.47 37.34 -13.73
N VAL A 911 6.96 36.47 -12.85
CA VAL A 911 7.47 35.13 -12.64
C VAL A 911 7.17 34.33 -13.92
N ASN A 912 8.15 34.26 -14.82
CA ASN A 912 7.90 33.71 -16.16
C ASN A 912 8.53 32.33 -16.40
N LEU A 913 9.56 31.95 -15.65
CA LEU A 913 10.18 30.60 -15.77
C LEU A 913 11.09 30.29 -14.56
N SER A 914 10.76 29.29 -13.79
CA SER A 914 11.64 28.69 -12.79
C SER A 914 11.91 27.22 -13.12
N VAL A 915 13.11 26.72 -12.80
CA VAL A 915 13.51 25.34 -13.09
C VAL A 915 14.41 24.86 -11.97
N ARG A 916 14.07 23.72 -11.37
CA ARG A 916 14.91 23.05 -10.36
C ARG A 916 15.02 21.55 -10.62
N ALA A 917 16.16 20.97 -10.28
CA ALA A 917 16.33 19.51 -10.25
C ALA A 917 15.62 18.95 -9.01
N VAL A 918 14.89 17.84 -9.20
CA VAL A 918 14.21 17.14 -8.12
C VAL A 918 14.82 15.74 -8.02
N PRO A 919 15.43 15.35 -6.88
CA PRO A 919 15.90 13.98 -6.70
C PRO A 919 14.71 13.02 -6.65
N MET A 920 14.64 12.09 -7.59
CA MET A 920 13.60 11.06 -7.61
C MET A 920 14.21 9.67 -7.78
N ALA A 921 13.72 8.72 -7.01
CA ALA A 921 14.16 7.32 -7.10
C ALA A 921 13.71 6.65 -8.42
N SER A 922 12.67 7.19 -9.07
CA SER A 922 12.07 6.65 -10.30
C SER A 922 12.72 7.16 -11.58
N ALA A 923 13.40 8.31 -11.55
CA ALA A 923 13.98 8.92 -12.75
C ALA A 923 15.42 9.40 -12.47
N PRO A 924 16.40 9.03 -13.32
CA PRO A 924 17.79 9.51 -13.20
C PRO A 924 17.92 11.02 -13.25
N VAL A 925 17.02 11.70 -13.97
CA VAL A 925 16.91 13.17 -14.02
C VAL A 925 15.44 13.56 -13.96
N ALA A 926 15.06 14.32 -12.93
CA ALA A 926 13.76 14.94 -12.81
C ALA A 926 13.92 16.46 -12.57
N LEU A 927 13.06 17.25 -13.22
CA LEU A 927 13.06 18.71 -13.16
C LEU A 927 11.64 19.18 -12.85
N MET A 928 11.48 19.98 -11.82
CA MET A 928 10.29 20.79 -11.65
C MET A 928 10.47 22.04 -12.49
N VAL A 929 9.58 22.26 -13.43
CA VAL A 929 9.52 23.45 -14.28
C VAL A 929 8.25 24.21 -13.95
N GLU A 930 8.36 25.46 -13.60
CA GLU A 930 7.25 26.37 -13.37
C GLU A 930 7.30 27.48 -14.41
N SER A 931 6.27 27.60 -15.23
CA SER A 931 6.18 28.57 -16.31
C SER A 931 4.79 29.18 -16.36
N SER A 932 4.68 30.44 -16.73
CA SER A 932 3.39 31.08 -16.99
C SER A 932 2.73 30.65 -18.31
N GLY A 933 3.39 29.79 -19.09
CA GLY A 933 2.95 29.33 -20.41
C GLY A 933 3.60 27.99 -20.79
N ASP A 934 3.51 27.61 -22.05
CA ASP A 934 4.16 26.42 -22.59
C ASP A 934 5.68 26.54 -22.49
N PHE A 935 6.35 25.43 -22.20
CA PHE A 935 7.80 25.34 -22.15
C PHE A 935 8.35 24.12 -22.83
N GLU A 936 9.63 24.18 -23.21
CA GLU A 936 10.41 23.05 -23.75
C GLU A 936 11.62 22.80 -22.84
N VAL A 937 11.89 21.54 -22.54
CA VAL A 937 13.09 21.07 -21.85
C VAL A 937 13.95 20.24 -22.79
N ARG A 938 15.20 20.64 -22.97
CA ARG A 938 16.20 19.89 -23.74
C ARG A 938 17.35 19.50 -22.82
N LEU A 939 17.62 18.21 -22.76
CA LEU A 939 18.70 17.64 -21.94
C LEU A 939 19.89 17.28 -22.82
N TYR A 940 21.09 17.75 -22.43
CA TYR A 940 22.33 17.55 -23.17
C TYR A 940 23.38 16.86 -22.30
N THR A 941 24.24 16.05 -22.90
CA THR A 941 25.53 15.65 -22.30
C THR A 941 26.46 16.84 -22.18
N LEU A 942 27.51 16.74 -21.37
CA LEU A 942 28.53 17.81 -21.27
C LEU A 942 29.26 18.09 -22.59
N ASN A 943 29.24 17.14 -23.53
CA ASN A 943 29.81 17.28 -24.88
C ASN A 943 28.84 17.91 -25.90
N GLY A 944 27.66 18.39 -25.43
CA GLY A 944 26.68 19.11 -26.26
C GLY A 944 25.70 18.23 -27.04
N ASN A 945 25.73 16.91 -26.90
CA ASN A 945 24.78 16.02 -27.57
C ASN A 945 23.45 16.04 -26.83
N MET A 946 22.35 16.30 -27.54
CA MET A 946 21.00 16.24 -26.98
C MET A 946 20.59 14.78 -26.75
N VAL A 947 20.23 14.44 -25.51
CA VAL A 947 19.85 13.09 -25.06
C VAL A 947 18.41 13.00 -24.58
N GLY A 948 17.69 14.12 -24.51
CA GLY A 948 16.29 14.13 -24.14
C GLY A 948 15.59 15.43 -24.51
N PHE A 949 14.29 15.35 -24.77
CA PHE A 949 13.41 16.47 -25.08
C PHE A 949 12.04 16.24 -24.48
N ARG A 950 11.46 17.25 -23.83
CA ARG A 950 10.11 17.25 -23.30
C ARG A 950 9.43 18.60 -23.50
N ARG A 951 8.10 18.60 -23.54
CA ARG A 951 7.26 19.80 -23.51
C ARG A 951 6.31 19.73 -22.34
N GLY A 952 5.96 20.87 -21.81
CA GLY A 952 4.98 21.02 -20.73
C GLY A 952 4.41 22.43 -20.70
N ALA A 953 3.48 22.66 -19.80
CA ALA A 953 2.86 23.96 -19.56
C ALA A 953 2.61 24.14 -18.05
N GLY A 954 2.64 25.38 -17.58
CA GLY A 954 2.44 25.69 -16.16
C GLY A 954 3.50 25.06 -15.25
N SER A 955 3.12 24.64 -14.06
CA SER A 955 3.99 23.89 -13.13
C SER A 955 3.95 22.41 -13.47
N SER A 956 5.07 21.85 -13.92
CA SER A 956 5.15 20.47 -14.38
C SER A 956 6.44 19.79 -13.95
N LEU A 957 6.34 18.56 -13.47
CA LEU A 957 7.48 17.68 -13.25
C LEU A 957 7.87 17.05 -14.61
N VAL A 958 9.13 17.21 -15.01
CA VAL A 958 9.66 16.69 -16.26
C VAL A 958 10.73 15.65 -15.98
N GLU A 959 10.49 14.41 -16.37
CA GLU A 959 11.35 13.27 -16.10
C GLU A 959 12.05 12.78 -17.36
N PHE A 960 13.32 12.33 -17.20
CA PHE A 960 14.12 11.73 -18.25
C PHE A 960 14.76 10.43 -17.74
N GLY A 961 14.88 9.45 -18.63
CA GLY A 961 15.59 8.19 -18.37
C GLY A 961 14.75 7.14 -17.62
N LEU A 962 13.43 7.29 -17.58
CA LEU A 962 12.50 6.29 -17.04
C LEU A 962 12.60 4.93 -17.75
N ASP A 963 13.06 4.93 -19.01
CA ASP A 963 13.27 3.76 -19.86
C ASP A 963 14.69 3.18 -19.75
N GLY A 964 15.51 3.68 -18.82
CA GLY A 964 16.91 3.28 -18.69
C GLY A 964 17.84 3.84 -19.80
N SER A 965 17.36 4.80 -20.60
CA SER A 965 18.12 5.38 -21.72
C SER A 965 19.21 6.38 -21.29
N LEU A 966 19.16 6.87 -20.03
CA LEU A 966 20.14 7.81 -19.49
C LEU A 966 21.18 7.12 -18.60
N ALA A 967 22.44 7.24 -18.97
CA ALA A 967 23.56 6.76 -18.18
C ALA A 967 23.79 7.67 -16.95
N ARG A 968 24.37 7.12 -15.88
CA ARG A 968 24.84 7.95 -14.74
C ARG A 968 25.88 8.96 -15.23
N GLY A 969 25.74 10.23 -14.83
CA GLY A 969 26.67 11.26 -15.26
C GLY A 969 26.14 12.68 -15.08
N ASN A 970 26.91 13.66 -15.55
CA ASN A 970 26.52 15.05 -15.52
C ASN A 970 25.87 15.47 -16.85
N TYR A 971 24.78 16.20 -16.76
CA TYR A 971 23.99 16.69 -17.89
C TYR A 971 23.74 18.20 -17.77
N VAL A 972 23.30 18.81 -18.86
CA VAL A 972 22.86 20.19 -18.90
C VAL A 972 21.43 20.22 -19.43
N ALA A 973 20.49 20.66 -18.61
CA ALA A 973 19.13 20.93 -19.04
C ALA A 973 19.00 22.39 -19.47
N VAL A 974 18.37 22.59 -20.62
CA VAL A 974 18.01 23.92 -21.14
C VAL A 974 16.48 23.97 -21.22
N VAL A 975 15.88 24.85 -20.47
CA VAL A 975 14.43 25.07 -20.45
C VAL A 975 14.12 26.42 -21.09
N THR A 976 13.18 26.43 -22.03
CA THR A 976 12.74 27.64 -22.73
C THR A 976 11.23 27.79 -22.67
N SER A 977 10.75 28.99 -22.36
CA SER A 977 9.34 29.38 -22.41
C SER A 977 9.23 30.80 -23.00
N GLY A 978 8.69 30.92 -24.22
CA GLY A 978 8.76 32.16 -24.98
C GLY A 978 10.21 32.60 -25.17
N ASP A 979 10.51 33.84 -24.83
CA ASP A 979 11.87 34.41 -24.89
C ASP A 979 12.76 34.10 -23.69
N LEU A 980 12.20 33.43 -22.68
CA LEU A 980 12.91 33.08 -21.45
C LEU A 980 13.66 31.77 -21.60
N LYS A 981 14.87 31.75 -21.06
CA LYS A 981 15.74 30.57 -21.07
C LYS A 981 16.40 30.38 -19.72
N ARG A 982 16.36 29.13 -19.21
CA ARG A 982 17.11 28.70 -18.02
C ARG A 982 17.99 27.52 -18.38
N THR A 983 19.16 27.45 -17.76
CA THR A 983 20.13 26.36 -17.98
C THR A 983 20.57 25.84 -16.62
N LEU A 984 20.41 24.53 -16.42
CA LEU A 984 20.77 23.85 -15.18
C LEU A 984 21.81 22.76 -15.46
N LYS A 985 22.83 22.64 -14.61
CA LYS A 985 23.70 21.45 -14.59
C LYS A 985 23.10 20.44 -13.61
N ILE A 986 22.96 19.20 -14.06
CA ILE A 986 22.26 18.16 -13.32
C ILE A 986 23.14 16.91 -13.30
N ARG A 987 23.13 16.22 -12.18
CA ARG A 987 23.76 14.91 -12.04
C ARG A 987 22.68 13.81 -12.05
N ALA A 988 22.76 12.89 -12.99
CA ALA A 988 21.94 11.68 -13.00
C ALA A 988 22.57 10.64 -12.05
N PHE A 989 21.80 10.09 -11.15
CA PHE A 989 22.21 9.18 -10.09
C PHE A 989 22.03 7.69 -10.43
#